data_45b2b393594eb743e24b7f4d4b845184
#
_entry.id   45b2b393594eb743e24b7f4d4b845184
#
_cell.length_a   1.000
_cell.length_b   1.000
_cell.length_c   1.000
_cell.angle_alpha   90.00
_cell.angle_beta   90.00
_cell.angle_gamma   90.00
#
_symmetry.space_group_name_H-M   'P 1'
#
loop_
_entity.id
_entity.type
_entity.pdbx_description
1 polymer ?
#
loop_
_entity_poly.entity_id
_entity_poly.type
_entity_poly.pdbx_seq_one_letter_code
_entity_poly.pdbx_strand_id
1 'polypeptide(L)'
;MAPTRAARATRLATSRLGIGLALAIQTAAILGSCTPGPPTPEPIARQYAAAWEKADYQTMWALLTDDAKTQVTTAGFVDRLPRIAEEMTLRSLQARPGNATHPAGTNGSPDPRKASIPLSVTFHTERVGDFSRDTLLQMQLVGEGDKAVWRIAWTPEAILPRLTAGRLVRMTRLATSRGRILARDGTELATFVEAGVVGVVTGQIRSESGMLASLAPALGLKPEDIKAKYTQSWVKPDLFVPIAVVSADKLDALRQRLALIEGVQVQATRVRSYPTGLASQTLGYLAEASEDEAKLKSARGVQAGDLVGKKDTGLEATLDDELGGSYGFRLGIVEPDERAVETLAETAPVAGRDVVLSLDPKLQRAAETALGDRKGAIVAEDPWSGEILALASRPSFDLNAFVSGDSALIARYSADANRPFFNRATFGQYPTGSSFKPVTSAAALRNNVYRWGDKIDCPAVWTGYGAQWAQLNHETSALGPIDLRTALARSCNTFFYEIGKRLNDRDPNILPNEAKSFGLGKATDIDYVFEAEGLVPSPDWKKQHFTSPAEQVWNPGDATNLAIGQGFLLATPLQMANYASALANDGIVWKPRLVIELRGRDGKTLKAFPKTQAGSALAIPTELSLIRDGMHAVTNDPDGTVSSVFRTYSVSTSGKSGTAETATPGKVDAWFIGSASFEQPSIAIAAVLDEYTERPGVFGSVDSAIAAKAVFAAKFGTP
;
A
#
# COMPACT_ATOMS: atom_id res chain seq x y z
N MET A 1 27.58 -8.71 28.71
CA MET A 1 27.50 -9.47 29.98
C MET A 1 26.25 -10.33 29.90
N ALA A 2 26.45 -11.61 29.64
CA ALA A 2 25.46 -12.66 29.84
C ALA A 2 25.41 -13.02 31.34
N PRO A 3 24.36 -13.72 31.82
CA PRO A 3 24.61 -15.15 31.97
C PRO A 3 23.43 -16.06 31.54
N THR A 4 23.85 -17.07 30.85
CA THR A 4 23.43 -18.47 30.80
C THR A 4 22.82 -19.03 32.09
N ARG A 5 21.79 -19.89 31.94
CA ARG A 5 21.67 -21.08 32.77
C ARG A 5 21.05 -22.26 32.01
N ALA A 6 21.84 -23.30 32.00
CA ALA A 6 21.65 -24.61 31.41
C ALA A 6 20.89 -25.59 32.33
N ALA A 7 20.30 -26.56 31.70
CA ALA A 7 20.26 -28.00 32.00
C ALA A 7 19.77 -28.52 33.35
N ARG A 8 18.91 -29.55 33.29
CA ARG A 8 19.26 -30.87 33.85
C ARG A 8 18.36 -31.97 33.34
N ALA A 9 19.00 -32.89 32.67
CA ALA A 9 18.51 -34.24 32.46
C ALA A 9 18.65 -35.05 33.75
N THR A 10 17.75 -35.98 34.02
CA THR A 10 18.02 -37.10 34.93
C THR A 10 17.48 -38.38 34.34
N ARG A 11 18.42 -39.26 33.98
CA ARG A 11 18.22 -40.72 33.78
C ARG A 11 18.04 -41.37 35.14
N LEU A 12 17.23 -42.43 35.19
CA LEU A 12 17.47 -43.55 36.09
C LEU A 12 16.94 -44.81 35.44
N ALA A 13 17.88 -45.74 35.24
CA ALA A 13 17.70 -47.15 34.89
C ALA A 13 17.75 -47.96 36.20
N THR A 14 17.15 -49.12 36.20
CA THR A 14 17.53 -50.43 36.83
C THR A 14 16.29 -51.30 36.85
N SER A 15 16.29 -52.41 36.31
CA SER A 15 16.98 -53.71 36.30
C SER A 15 16.24 -54.75 37.16
N ARG A 16 16.04 -55.88 36.47
CA ARG A 16 16.18 -57.30 36.92
C ARG A 16 14.93 -58.11 37.32
N LEU A 17 14.82 -59.20 36.55
CA LEU A 17 14.79 -60.64 36.92
C LEU A 17 13.51 -61.08 37.63
N GLY A 18 12.91 -62.14 37.33
CA GLY A 18 13.28 -63.37 36.66
C GLY A 18 12.31 -64.49 36.96
N ILE A 19 12.53 -65.60 36.38
CA ILE A 19 11.99 -66.95 36.74
C ILE A 19 10.61 -67.29 36.14
N GLY A 20 10.47 -67.99 35.16
CA GLY A 20 10.32 -69.25 34.57
C GLY A 20 9.40 -70.21 35.30
N LEU A 21 8.36 -70.67 34.57
CA LEU A 21 7.86 -72.05 34.76
C LEU A 21 7.26 -72.51 33.42
N ALA A 22 7.89 -73.53 32.85
CA ALA A 22 7.38 -74.30 31.74
C ALA A 22 6.21 -75.15 32.16
N LEU A 23 5.09 -75.06 31.44
CA LEU A 23 4.07 -76.08 31.47
C LEU A 23 3.72 -76.48 30.04
N ALA A 24 4.23 -77.63 29.65
CA ALA A 24 3.85 -78.31 28.43
C ALA A 24 2.44 -78.84 28.52
N ILE A 25 1.53 -78.34 27.68
CA ILE A 25 0.25 -78.99 27.41
C ILE A 25 0.26 -79.34 25.90
N GLN A 26 0.39 -80.64 25.63
CA GLN A 26 0.09 -81.25 24.34
C GLN A 26 -1.42 -80.99 24.07
N THR A 27 -1.72 -80.25 23.00
CA THR A 27 -3.06 -80.24 22.40
C THR A 27 -2.90 -80.61 20.92
N ALA A 28 -3.60 -81.62 20.55
CA ALA A 28 -3.63 -82.26 19.24
C ALA A 28 -3.87 -81.27 18.12
N ALA A 29 -3.03 -81.34 17.11
CA ALA A 29 -3.26 -80.67 15.83
C ALA A 29 -4.48 -81.29 15.14
N ILE A 30 -5.59 -80.55 15.17
CA ILE A 30 -6.65 -80.75 14.17
C ILE A 30 -6.24 -79.87 13.00
N LEU A 31 -5.59 -80.47 12.02
CA LEU A 31 -5.42 -79.94 10.68
C LEU A 31 -6.83 -79.89 10.03
N GLY A 32 -7.61 -78.85 10.39
CA GLY A 32 -8.65 -78.41 9.53
C GLY A 32 -8.01 -77.71 8.31
N SER A 33 -8.13 -78.28 7.16
CA SER A 33 -7.83 -77.71 5.87
C SER A 33 -8.81 -76.52 5.72
N CYS A 34 -8.39 -75.29 6.16
CA CYS A 34 -9.00 -74.06 5.71
C CYS A 34 -8.67 -73.91 4.21
N THR A 35 -9.54 -74.41 3.37
CA THR A 35 -9.61 -73.91 1.99
C THR A 35 -9.80 -72.37 2.13
N PRO A 36 -8.91 -71.58 1.54
CA PRO A 36 -9.12 -70.13 1.55
C PRO A 36 -10.49 -69.85 0.94
N GLY A 37 -11.35 -69.17 1.69
CA GLY A 37 -12.62 -68.67 1.13
C GLY A 37 -12.37 -67.88 -0.15
N PRO A 38 -13.36 -67.72 -1.00
CA PRO A 38 -13.20 -66.95 -2.23
C PRO A 38 -12.64 -65.54 -1.87
N PRO A 39 -11.72 -65.01 -2.70
CA PRO A 39 -11.13 -63.70 -2.42
C PRO A 39 -12.20 -62.66 -2.29
N THR A 40 -12.06 -61.76 -1.28
CA THR A 40 -13.01 -60.63 -1.07
C THR A 40 -12.53 -59.36 -1.79
N PRO A 41 -13.42 -58.45 -2.18
CA PRO A 41 -13.03 -57.25 -2.95
C PRO A 41 -12.41 -56.12 -2.13
N GLU A 42 -12.62 -56.07 -0.79
CA GLU A 42 -12.19 -54.97 0.08
C GLU A 42 -10.66 -54.74 0.10
N PRO A 43 -9.78 -55.77 0.05
CA PRO A 43 -8.33 -55.53 -0.04
C PRO A 43 -7.92 -54.70 -1.26
N ILE A 44 -8.54 -54.96 -2.42
CA ILE A 44 -8.27 -54.24 -3.66
C ILE A 44 -8.79 -52.78 -3.55
N ALA A 45 -9.96 -52.58 -2.98
CA ALA A 45 -10.50 -51.20 -2.72
C ALA A 45 -9.58 -50.42 -1.76
N ARG A 46 -9.07 -51.06 -0.70
CA ARG A 46 -8.08 -50.42 0.21
C ARG A 46 -6.76 -50.13 -0.51
N GLN A 47 -6.27 -51.00 -1.37
CA GLN A 47 -5.08 -50.75 -2.16
C GLN A 47 -5.28 -49.57 -3.12
N TYR A 48 -6.42 -49.50 -3.79
CA TYR A 48 -6.78 -48.40 -4.68
C TYR A 48 -6.85 -47.05 -3.91
N ALA A 49 -7.52 -47.03 -2.78
CA ALA A 49 -7.63 -45.83 -1.92
C ALA A 49 -6.26 -45.34 -1.42
N ALA A 50 -5.41 -46.29 -0.93
CA ALA A 50 -4.07 -45.97 -0.45
C ALA A 50 -3.13 -45.49 -1.58
N ALA A 51 -3.30 -46.00 -2.79
CA ALA A 51 -2.57 -45.52 -3.97
C ALA A 51 -3.04 -44.10 -4.36
N TRP A 52 -4.33 -43.84 -4.32
CA TRP A 52 -4.89 -42.55 -4.62
C TRP A 52 -4.42 -41.46 -3.62
N GLU A 53 -4.41 -41.76 -2.31
CA GLU A 53 -3.88 -40.86 -1.27
C GLU A 53 -2.39 -40.50 -1.49
N LYS A 54 -1.64 -41.38 -2.14
CA LYS A 54 -0.20 -41.19 -2.49
C LYS A 54 0.02 -40.61 -3.89
N ALA A 55 -1.06 -40.29 -4.61
CA ALA A 55 -1.02 -39.95 -6.04
C ALA A 55 -0.30 -40.98 -6.92
N ASP A 56 -0.29 -42.28 -6.50
CA ASP A 56 0.26 -43.39 -7.28
C ASP A 56 -0.77 -43.89 -8.29
N TYR A 57 -0.94 -43.13 -9.34
CA TYR A 57 -1.93 -43.40 -10.39
C TYR A 57 -1.58 -44.63 -11.23
N GLN A 58 -0.30 -45.07 -11.25
CA GLN A 58 0.14 -46.30 -11.92
C GLN A 58 -0.39 -47.54 -11.17
N THR A 59 -0.25 -47.56 -9.85
CA THR A 59 -0.84 -48.62 -9.02
C THR A 59 -2.36 -48.65 -9.15
N MET A 60 -3.02 -47.48 -9.12
CA MET A 60 -4.48 -47.41 -9.36
C MET A 60 -4.85 -48.01 -10.72
N TRP A 61 -4.11 -47.67 -11.79
CA TRP A 61 -4.31 -48.19 -13.14
C TRP A 61 -4.16 -49.73 -13.20
N ALA A 62 -3.15 -50.29 -12.52
CA ALA A 62 -2.90 -51.69 -12.49
C ALA A 62 -4.05 -52.55 -11.90
N LEU A 63 -4.87 -51.94 -11.03
CA LEU A 63 -6.03 -52.56 -10.38
C LEU A 63 -7.29 -52.61 -11.22
N LEU A 64 -7.34 -51.94 -12.38
CA LEU A 64 -8.52 -51.84 -13.24
C LEU A 64 -8.75 -53.15 -14.03
N THR A 65 -10.02 -53.36 -14.46
CA THR A 65 -10.36 -54.42 -15.46
C THR A 65 -9.79 -54.05 -16.82
N ASP A 66 -9.58 -55.10 -17.69
CA ASP A 66 -9.08 -54.87 -19.04
C ASP A 66 -10.10 -54.09 -19.91
N ASP A 67 -11.40 -54.29 -19.69
CA ASP A 67 -12.46 -53.48 -20.31
C ASP A 67 -12.35 -52.00 -19.93
N ALA A 68 -12.15 -51.67 -18.65
CA ALA A 68 -11.92 -50.29 -18.20
C ALA A 68 -10.65 -49.70 -18.82
N LYS A 69 -9.57 -50.47 -18.91
CA LYS A 69 -8.31 -50.04 -19.56
C LYS A 69 -8.46 -49.81 -21.06
N THR A 70 -9.39 -50.52 -21.71
CA THR A 70 -9.69 -50.34 -23.13
C THR A 70 -10.49 -49.04 -23.35
N GLN A 71 -11.42 -48.70 -22.44
CA GLN A 71 -12.26 -47.48 -22.52
C GLN A 71 -11.48 -46.22 -22.16
N VAL A 72 -10.54 -46.31 -21.22
CA VAL A 72 -9.70 -45.20 -20.78
C VAL A 72 -8.24 -45.60 -20.94
N THR A 73 -7.57 -45.06 -21.94
CA THR A 73 -6.16 -45.35 -22.18
C THR A 73 -5.28 -45.02 -20.97
N THR A 74 -4.08 -45.60 -20.87
CA THR A 74 -3.13 -45.26 -19.79
C THR A 74 -2.92 -43.74 -19.69
N ALA A 75 -2.70 -43.06 -20.81
CA ALA A 75 -2.57 -41.61 -20.87
C ALA A 75 -3.86 -40.91 -20.40
N GLY A 76 -5.04 -41.40 -20.82
CA GLY A 76 -6.33 -40.85 -20.39
C GLY A 76 -6.62 -41.01 -18.89
N PHE A 77 -6.00 -41.92 -18.20
CA PHE A 77 -6.12 -42.14 -16.77
C PHE A 77 -4.97 -41.46 -16.00
N VAL A 78 -3.71 -41.85 -16.30
CA VAL A 78 -2.52 -41.46 -15.54
C VAL A 78 -2.20 -39.97 -15.73
N ASP A 79 -2.49 -39.38 -16.89
CA ASP A 79 -2.27 -37.95 -17.14
C ASP A 79 -3.47 -37.09 -16.74
N ARG A 80 -4.70 -37.66 -16.76
CA ARG A 80 -5.93 -36.90 -16.43
C ARG A 80 -6.07 -36.65 -14.92
N LEU A 81 -5.76 -37.64 -14.08
CA LEU A 81 -5.94 -37.50 -12.63
C LEU A 81 -5.04 -36.44 -12.02
N PRO A 82 -3.73 -36.30 -12.38
CA PRO A 82 -2.94 -35.15 -11.95
C PRO A 82 -3.52 -33.81 -12.36
N ARG A 83 -4.05 -33.69 -13.59
CA ARG A 83 -4.69 -32.44 -14.05
C ARG A 83 -5.94 -32.09 -13.25
N ILE A 84 -6.75 -33.09 -12.88
CA ILE A 84 -7.89 -32.89 -11.98
C ILE A 84 -7.41 -32.43 -10.60
N ALA A 85 -6.37 -33.05 -10.06
CA ALA A 85 -5.79 -32.65 -8.78
C ALA A 85 -5.21 -31.22 -8.81
N GLU A 86 -4.54 -30.85 -9.90
CA GLU A 86 -4.03 -29.50 -10.14
C GLU A 86 -5.17 -28.48 -10.24
N GLU A 87 -6.20 -28.76 -11.05
CA GLU A 87 -7.39 -27.90 -11.19
C GLU A 87 -8.12 -27.70 -9.86
N MET A 88 -8.19 -28.75 -9.03
CA MET A 88 -8.74 -28.70 -7.68
C MET A 88 -7.82 -27.95 -6.69
N THR A 89 -6.60 -27.61 -7.06
CA THR A 89 -5.55 -27.14 -6.13
C THR A 89 -5.41 -28.07 -4.91
N LEU A 90 -5.39 -29.40 -5.19
CA LEU A 90 -5.41 -30.46 -4.18
C LEU A 90 -4.09 -30.51 -3.40
N ARG A 91 -4.15 -30.42 -2.07
CA ARG A 91 -3.00 -30.62 -1.19
C ARG A 91 -2.84 -32.08 -0.77
N SER A 92 -3.96 -32.71 -0.43
CA SER A 92 -4.04 -34.12 -0.05
C SER A 92 -5.48 -34.59 -0.16
N LEU A 93 -5.67 -35.89 -0.08
CA LEU A 93 -6.99 -36.50 0.07
C LEU A 93 -6.95 -37.68 1.04
N GLN A 94 -8.10 -38.02 1.58
CA GLN A 94 -8.32 -39.24 2.37
C GLN A 94 -9.43 -40.05 1.73
N ALA A 95 -9.20 -41.31 1.44
CA ALA A 95 -10.16 -42.19 0.81
C ALA A 95 -10.44 -43.40 1.70
N ARG A 96 -11.69 -43.56 2.12
CA ARG A 96 -12.09 -44.64 3.05
C ARG A 96 -13.10 -45.56 2.39
N PRO A 97 -12.67 -46.78 1.97
CA PRO A 97 -13.61 -47.77 1.47
C PRO A 97 -14.48 -48.36 2.56
N GLY A 98 -15.76 -48.51 2.26
CA GLY A 98 -16.73 -49.23 3.11
C GLY A 98 -16.76 -50.74 2.84
N ASN A 99 -17.83 -51.38 3.26
CA ASN A 99 -18.05 -52.79 3.03
C ASN A 99 -18.64 -53.05 1.65
N ALA A 100 -18.29 -54.20 1.07
CA ALA A 100 -18.82 -54.60 -0.22
C ALA A 100 -20.30 -55.00 -0.14
N THR A 101 -21.05 -54.62 -1.18
CA THR A 101 -22.42 -55.10 -1.44
C THR A 101 -22.40 -55.80 -2.83
N HIS A 102 -23.15 -56.90 -2.92
CA HIS A 102 -23.25 -57.65 -4.18
C HIS A 102 -24.58 -57.31 -4.85
N PRO A 103 -24.61 -56.79 -6.08
CA PRO A 103 -25.83 -56.53 -6.81
C PRO A 103 -26.59 -57.83 -7.13
N ALA A 104 -27.88 -57.74 -7.32
CA ALA A 104 -28.70 -58.87 -7.74
C ALA A 104 -28.28 -59.38 -9.15
N GLY A 105 -28.04 -60.68 -9.28
CA GLY A 105 -27.82 -61.35 -10.55
C GLY A 105 -29.14 -61.58 -11.31
N THR A 106 -29.03 -62.17 -12.49
CA THR A 106 -30.18 -62.43 -13.40
C THR A 106 -31.27 -63.37 -12.79
N ASN A 107 -30.90 -64.13 -11.77
CA ASN A 107 -31.78 -65.03 -11.01
C ASN A 107 -32.35 -64.40 -9.71
N GLY A 108 -32.12 -63.12 -9.46
CA GLY A 108 -32.50 -62.42 -8.25
C GLY A 108 -31.65 -62.65 -7.00
N SER A 109 -30.66 -63.59 -7.04
CA SER A 109 -29.66 -63.74 -5.99
C SER A 109 -28.47 -62.83 -6.17
N PRO A 110 -27.73 -62.48 -5.08
CA PRO A 110 -26.51 -61.66 -5.21
C PRO A 110 -25.50 -62.30 -6.21
N ASP A 111 -24.99 -61.49 -7.15
CA ASP A 111 -23.97 -61.92 -8.10
C ASP A 111 -22.60 -61.97 -7.40
N PRO A 112 -22.03 -63.20 -7.16
CA PRO A 112 -20.78 -63.34 -6.44
C PRO A 112 -19.56 -62.84 -7.20
N ARG A 113 -19.72 -62.52 -8.49
CA ARG A 113 -18.64 -62.01 -9.34
C ARG A 113 -18.64 -60.50 -9.51
N LYS A 114 -19.64 -59.80 -8.92
CA LYS A 114 -19.76 -58.34 -8.91
C LYS A 114 -19.92 -57.83 -7.49
N ALA A 115 -19.28 -56.71 -7.21
CA ALA A 115 -19.47 -56.00 -5.94
C ALA A 115 -19.41 -54.51 -6.17
N SER A 116 -20.10 -53.76 -5.29
CA SER A 116 -19.99 -52.31 -5.20
C SER A 116 -19.48 -51.97 -3.82
N ILE A 117 -18.41 -51.17 -3.75
CA ILE A 117 -17.83 -50.69 -2.48
C ILE A 117 -18.00 -49.19 -2.43
N PRO A 118 -18.75 -48.64 -1.43
CA PRO A 118 -18.79 -47.21 -1.17
C PRO A 118 -17.39 -46.69 -0.85
N LEU A 119 -17.02 -45.54 -1.41
CA LEU A 119 -15.75 -44.91 -1.13
C LEU A 119 -16.03 -43.45 -0.72
N SER A 120 -15.80 -43.16 0.54
CA SER A 120 -15.91 -41.80 1.08
C SER A 120 -14.58 -41.10 0.91
N VAL A 121 -14.54 -39.99 0.16
CA VAL A 121 -13.32 -39.26 -0.15
C VAL A 121 -13.44 -37.83 0.39
N THR A 122 -12.48 -37.45 1.23
CA THR A 122 -12.29 -36.06 1.67
C THR A 122 -11.12 -35.43 0.93
N PHE A 123 -11.38 -34.36 0.23
CA PHE A 123 -10.41 -33.57 -0.51
C PHE A 123 -10.00 -32.36 0.30
N HIS A 124 -8.70 -32.18 0.53
CA HIS A 124 -8.10 -31.00 1.18
C HIS A 124 -7.51 -30.11 0.10
N THR A 125 -8.15 -28.96 -0.19
CA THR A 125 -7.75 -28.09 -1.28
C THR A 125 -7.21 -26.74 -0.75
N GLU A 126 -6.44 -26.07 -1.59
CA GLU A 126 -5.89 -24.76 -1.24
C GLU A 126 -6.92 -23.62 -1.34
N ARG A 127 -7.79 -23.65 -2.38
CA ARG A 127 -8.63 -22.53 -2.75
C ARG A 127 -10.06 -22.59 -2.21
N VAL A 128 -10.64 -23.79 -2.16
CA VAL A 128 -12.05 -23.95 -1.74
C VAL A 128 -12.21 -24.66 -0.41
N GLY A 129 -11.09 -24.91 0.32
CA GLY A 129 -11.10 -25.61 1.59
C GLY A 129 -11.36 -27.12 1.43
N ASP A 130 -11.83 -27.73 2.52
CA ASP A 130 -12.09 -29.17 2.58
C ASP A 130 -13.52 -29.47 2.16
N PHE A 131 -13.70 -30.54 1.37
CA PHE A 131 -15.01 -31.07 1.04
C PHE A 131 -14.98 -32.56 0.88
N SER A 132 -16.10 -33.25 1.10
CA SER A 132 -16.19 -34.69 0.98
C SER A 132 -17.21 -35.11 -0.07
N ARG A 133 -16.97 -36.23 -0.71
CA ARG A 133 -17.91 -36.90 -1.62
C ARG A 133 -17.87 -38.39 -1.41
N ASP A 134 -19.02 -39.00 -1.49
CA ASP A 134 -19.18 -40.45 -1.53
C ASP A 134 -19.29 -40.91 -2.97
N THR A 135 -18.44 -41.85 -3.34
CA THR A 135 -18.44 -42.48 -4.67
C THR A 135 -18.59 -43.99 -4.53
N LEU A 136 -18.64 -44.70 -5.64
CA LEU A 136 -18.76 -46.16 -5.69
C LEU A 136 -17.65 -46.75 -6.54
N LEU A 137 -16.92 -47.70 -5.99
CA LEU A 137 -16.03 -48.58 -6.76
C LEU A 137 -16.84 -49.77 -7.21
N GLN A 138 -17.05 -49.88 -8.52
CA GLN A 138 -17.63 -51.11 -9.12
C GLN A 138 -16.52 -52.15 -9.27
N MET A 139 -16.73 -53.33 -8.71
CA MET A 139 -15.76 -54.37 -8.63
C MET A 139 -16.22 -55.60 -9.46
N GLN A 140 -15.29 -56.24 -10.12
CA GLN A 140 -15.54 -57.45 -10.89
C GLN A 140 -14.47 -58.54 -10.55
N LEU A 141 -14.92 -59.76 -10.31
CA LEU A 141 -14.04 -60.94 -10.14
C LEU A 141 -13.65 -61.46 -11.51
N VAL A 142 -12.36 -61.38 -11.84
CA VAL A 142 -11.78 -61.80 -13.13
C VAL A 142 -10.99 -63.10 -12.93
N GLY A 143 -11.12 -64.04 -13.85
CA GLY A 143 -10.47 -65.35 -13.74
C GLY A 143 -11.36 -66.41 -13.08
N GLU A 144 -10.84 -67.65 -12.91
CA GLU A 144 -11.56 -68.76 -12.29
C GLU A 144 -10.66 -69.53 -11.30
N GLY A 145 -11.31 -70.16 -10.32
CA GLY A 145 -10.62 -70.92 -9.27
C GLY A 145 -9.61 -70.09 -8.49
N ASP A 146 -8.44 -70.70 -8.23
CA ASP A 146 -7.39 -70.04 -7.43
C ASP A 146 -6.72 -68.85 -8.16
N LYS A 147 -7.02 -68.66 -9.44
CA LYS A 147 -6.56 -67.48 -10.22
C LYS A 147 -7.55 -66.36 -10.28
N ALA A 148 -8.68 -66.45 -9.60
CA ALA A 148 -9.69 -65.37 -9.56
C ALA A 148 -9.19 -64.23 -8.74
N VAL A 149 -9.21 -63.02 -9.32
CA VAL A 149 -8.77 -61.76 -8.67
C VAL A 149 -9.80 -60.68 -8.88
N TRP A 150 -10.05 -59.87 -7.85
CA TRP A 150 -10.90 -58.72 -7.96
C TRP A 150 -10.22 -57.60 -8.71
N ARG A 151 -10.95 -56.92 -9.60
CA ARG A 151 -10.53 -55.74 -10.36
C ARG A 151 -11.60 -54.68 -10.30
N ILE A 152 -11.24 -53.42 -10.54
CA ILE A 152 -12.12 -52.29 -10.54
C ILE A 152 -12.64 -52.06 -11.97
N ALA A 153 -13.94 -52.17 -12.18
CA ALA A 153 -14.63 -51.72 -13.40
C ALA A 153 -14.79 -50.22 -13.35
N TRP A 154 -13.69 -49.52 -13.57
CA TRP A 154 -13.55 -48.10 -13.31
C TRP A 154 -14.26 -47.23 -14.36
N THR A 155 -14.92 -46.17 -13.88
CA THR A 155 -15.41 -45.02 -14.67
C THR A 155 -15.04 -43.73 -13.98
N PRO A 156 -15.08 -42.55 -14.65
CA PRO A 156 -14.73 -41.29 -14.02
C PRO A 156 -15.55 -40.94 -12.78
N GLU A 157 -16.77 -41.47 -12.65
CA GLU A 157 -17.64 -41.30 -11.49
C GLU A 157 -17.05 -41.93 -10.21
N ALA A 158 -16.07 -42.83 -10.33
CA ALA A 158 -15.32 -43.35 -9.19
C ALA A 158 -14.44 -42.28 -8.51
N ILE A 159 -14.14 -41.18 -9.21
CA ILE A 159 -13.41 -40.02 -8.67
C ILE A 159 -14.39 -39.01 -8.05
N LEU A 160 -15.38 -38.61 -8.84
CA LEU A 160 -16.43 -37.66 -8.42
C LEU A 160 -17.77 -38.12 -9.03
N PRO A 161 -18.83 -38.23 -8.24
CA PRO A 161 -20.17 -38.46 -8.79
C PRO A 161 -20.47 -37.41 -9.88
N ARG A 162 -21.18 -37.81 -10.92
CA ARG A 162 -21.50 -36.95 -12.07
C ARG A 162 -20.35 -36.55 -12.98
N LEU A 163 -19.09 -36.94 -12.70
CA LEU A 163 -17.96 -36.74 -13.62
C LEU A 163 -18.00 -37.81 -14.73
N THR A 164 -19.03 -37.77 -15.58
CA THR A 164 -19.16 -38.70 -16.72
C THR A 164 -18.10 -38.44 -17.78
N ALA A 165 -18.02 -39.36 -18.78
CA ALA A 165 -17.12 -39.19 -19.91
C ALA A 165 -17.34 -37.84 -20.62
N GLY A 166 -16.27 -37.11 -20.88
CA GLY A 166 -16.31 -35.81 -21.55
C GLY A 166 -16.45 -34.59 -20.59
N ARG A 167 -17.01 -34.78 -19.40
CA ARG A 167 -17.10 -33.68 -18.41
C ARG A 167 -15.76 -33.34 -17.80
N LEU A 168 -15.62 -32.06 -17.36
CA LEU A 168 -14.39 -31.51 -16.82
C LEU A 168 -14.62 -31.04 -15.39
N VAL A 169 -13.56 -31.10 -14.57
CA VAL A 169 -13.48 -30.36 -13.30
C VAL A 169 -12.92 -28.98 -13.64
N ARG A 170 -13.55 -27.94 -13.10
CA ARG A 170 -13.14 -26.55 -13.33
C ARG A 170 -13.12 -25.74 -12.03
N MET A 171 -12.04 -25.00 -11.84
CA MET A 171 -11.94 -23.95 -10.84
C MET A 171 -12.25 -22.60 -11.48
N THR A 172 -13.35 -21.99 -11.07
CA THR A 172 -13.75 -20.65 -11.53
C THR A 172 -13.38 -19.65 -10.45
N ARG A 173 -12.61 -18.64 -10.81
CA ARG A 173 -12.29 -17.52 -9.91
C ARG A 173 -13.48 -16.54 -9.86
N LEU A 174 -13.92 -16.17 -8.66
CA LEU A 174 -15.02 -15.24 -8.42
C LEU A 174 -14.43 -13.86 -8.10
N ALA A 175 -14.91 -12.85 -8.83
CA ALA A 175 -14.38 -11.49 -8.70
C ALA A 175 -14.63 -10.91 -7.31
N THR A 176 -13.66 -10.18 -6.79
CA THR A 176 -13.78 -9.32 -5.62
C THR A 176 -14.04 -7.87 -6.08
N SER A 177 -14.32 -6.99 -5.14
CA SER A 177 -14.44 -5.55 -5.37
C SER A 177 -13.45 -4.80 -4.49
N ARG A 178 -12.64 -3.93 -5.10
CA ARG A 178 -11.72 -3.06 -4.37
C ARG A 178 -12.48 -1.97 -3.60
N GLY A 179 -12.00 -1.61 -2.39
CA GLY A 179 -12.55 -0.56 -1.56
C GLY A 179 -12.32 0.85 -2.15
N ARG A 180 -13.06 1.80 -1.63
CA ARG A 180 -12.93 3.23 -1.97
C ARG A 180 -11.91 3.89 -1.05
N ILE A 181 -11.35 5.03 -1.50
CA ILE A 181 -10.62 5.97 -0.64
C ILE A 181 -11.49 7.21 -0.51
N LEU A 182 -11.87 7.52 0.71
CA LEU A 182 -12.79 8.60 1.06
C LEU A 182 -12.06 9.68 1.83
N ALA A 183 -12.40 10.92 1.62
CA ALA A 183 -12.03 12.02 2.51
C ALA A 183 -12.85 11.97 3.80
N ARG A 184 -12.52 12.84 4.77
CA ARG A 184 -13.19 12.90 6.09
C ARG A 184 -14.69 13.19 6.03
N ASP A 185 -15.14 13.90 5.02
CA ASP A 185 -16.53 14.25 4.77
C ASP A 185 -17.30 13.22 3.91
N GLY A 186 -16.63 12.13 3.53
CA GLY A 186 -17.17 11.08 2.67
C GLY A 186 -17.00 11.33 1.18
N THR A 187 -16.38 12.42 0.75
CA THR A 187 -16.05 12.67 -0.66
C THR A 187 -15.18 11.54 -1.20
N GLU A 188 -15.56 10.96 -2.32
CA GLU A 188 -14.82 9.89 -2.97
C GLU A 188 -13.57 10.44 -3.66
N LEU A 189 -12.40 10.14 -3.11
CA LEU A 189 -11.11 10.48 -3.70
C LEU A 189 -10.67 9.43 -4.72
N ALA A 190 -11.00 8.17 -4.46
CA ALA A 190 -10.84 7.06 -5.39
C ALA A 190 -12.03 6.09 -5.26
N THR A 191 -12.67 5.78 -6.38
CA THR A 191 -13.89 4.97 -6.45
C THR A 191 -13.91 4.12 -7.71
N PHE A 192 -15.02 3.46 -8.00
CA PHE A 192 -15.28 2.78 -9.26
C PHE A 192 -16.47 3.39 -9.98
N VAL A 193 -16.29 3.66 -11.26
CA VAL A 193 -17.35 4.16 -12.14
C VAL A 193 -17.62 3.17 -13.26
N GLU A 194 -18.85 3.20 -13.78
CA GLU A 194 -19.20 2.46 -14.98
C GLU A 194 -18.39 2.97 -16.18
N ALA A 195 -17.95 2.05 -17.01
CA ALA A 195 -17.14 2.31 -18.19
C ALA A 195 -17.43 1.26 -19.26
N GLY A 196 -16.89 1.45 -20.46
CA GLY A 196 -16.91 0.47 -21.50
C GLY A 196 -15.52 0.11 -21.97
N VAL A 197 -15.25 -1.16 -22.13
CA VAL A 197 -14.09 -1.64 -22.89
C VAL A 197 -14.48 -1.65 -24.36
N VAL A 198 -13.89 -0.76 -25.13
CA VAL A 198 -13.99 -0.78 -26.59
C VAL A 198 -12.94 -1.75 -27.11
N GLY A 199 -13.35 -2.77 -27.83
CA GLY A 199 -12.46 -3.78 -28.39
C GLY A 199 -12.85 -4.17 -29.79
N VAL A 200 -12.02 -5.01 -30.40
CA VAL A 200 -12.25 -5.54 -31.76
C VAL A 200 -12.33 -7.06 -31.75
N VAL A 201 -13.18 -7.60 -32.63
CA VAL A 201 -13.24 -9.02 -32.96
C VAL A 201 -12.74 -9.17 -34.38
N THR A 202 -11.52 -9.69 -34.55
CA THR A 202 -10.78 -9.65 -35.82
C THR A 202 -11.52 -10.35 -36.96
N GLY A 203 -12.23 -11.45 -36.68
CA GLY A 203 -13.05 -12.16 -37.66
C GLY A 203 -14.29 -11.39 -38.15
N GLN A 204 -14.67 -10.28 -37.50
CA GLN A 204 -15.79 -9.42 -37.89
C GLN A 204 -15.35 -8.15 -38.62
N ILE A 205 -14.04 -7.93 -38.80
CA ILE A 205 -13.48 -6.76 -39.49
C ILE A 205 -13.55 -7.02 -41.00
N ARG A 206 -14.38 -6.28 -41.72
CA ARG A 206 -14.45 -6.35 -43.21
C ARG A 206 -13.43 -5.43 -43.88
N SER A 207 -13.16 -4.27 -43.29
CA SER A 207 -12.19 -3.28 -43.80
C SER A 207 -11.33 -2.79 -42.68
N GLU A 208 -10.09 -3.28 -42.56
CA GLU A 208 -9.14 -2.86 -41.56
C GLU A 208 -8.84 -1.35 -41.63
N SER A 209 -8.59 -0.84 -42.83
CA SER A 209 -8.35 0.59 -43.03
C SER A 209 -9.53 1.47 -42.66
N GLY A 210 -10.76 1.04 -42.99
CA GLY A 210 -12.00 1.74 -42.62
C GLY A 210 -12.26 1.73 -41.12
N MET A 211 -12.06 0.58 -40.49
CA MET A 211 -12.16 0.44 -39.03
C MET A 211 -11.17 1.34 -38.33
N LEU A 212 -9.89 1.29 -38.70
CA LEU A 212 -8.83 2.13 -38.09
C LEU A 212 -9.08 3.63 -38.34
N ALA A 213 -9.48 4.04 -39.52
CA ALA A 213 -9.82 5.42 -39.85
C ALA A 213 -10.98 6.00 -39.02
N SER A 214 -11.90 5.14 -38.58
CA SER A 214 -13.05 5.54 -37.76
C SER A 214 -12.79 5.41 -36.25
N LEU A 215 -12.13 4.33 -35.82
CA LEU A 215 -11.89 4.01 -34.41
C LEU A 215 -10.77 4.87 -33.79
N ALA A 216 -9.68 5.09 -34.51
CA ALA A 216 -8.52 5.82 -34.01
C ALA A 216 -8.88 7.26 -33.56
N PRO A 217 -9.54 8.10 -34.40
CA PRO A 217 -9.93 9.44 -33.96
C PRO A 217 -11.05 9.41 -32.91
N ALA A 218 -11.92 8.38 -32.88
CA ALA A 218 -12.96 8.24 -31.87
C ALA A 218 -12.37 8.01 -30.48
N LEU A 219 -11.28 7.24 -30.40
CA LEU A 219 -10.60 6.91 -29.15
C LEU A 219 -9.44 7.85 -28.81
N GLY A 220 -9.02 8.72 -29.77
CA GLY A 220 -7.82 9.55 -29.60
C GLY A 220 -6.51 8.77 -29.62
N LEU A 221 -6.49 7.60 -30.29
CA LEU A 221 -5.34 6.71 -30.41
C LEU A 221 -4.75 6.75 -31.81
N LYS A 222 -3.50 6.31 -31.96
CA LYS A 222 -2.91 6.12 -33.28
C LYS A 222 -3.35 4.80 -33.89
N PRO A 223 -3.59 4.74 -35.20
CA PRO A 223 -3.96 3.49 -35.89
C PRO A 223 -2.99 2.34 -35.63
N GLU A 224 -1.68 2.65 -35.58
CA GLU A 224 -0.62 1.66 -35.34
C GLU A 224 -0.72 1.03 -33.96
N ASP A 225 -1.04 1.83 -32.93
CA ASP A 225 -1.19 1.36 -31.54
C ASP A 225 -2.42 0.43 -31.42
N ILE A 226 -3.51 0.76 -32.10
CA ILE A 226 -4.71 -0.11 -32.17
C ILE A 226 -4.36 -1.41 -32.87
N LYS A 227 -3.71 -1.34 -34.03
CA LYS A 227 -3.33 -2.51 -34.84
C LYS A 227 -2.42 -3.45 -34.08
N ALA A 228 -1.42 -2.92 -33.37
CA ALA A 228 -0.47 -3.71 -32.60
C ALA A 228 -1.14 -4.59 -31.53
N LYS A 229 -2.31 -4.18 -30.99
CA LYS A 229 -3.01 -4.96 -29.96
C LYS A 229 -3.67 -6.23 -30.50
N TYR A 230 -4.25 -6.19 -31.70
CA TYR A 230 -5.01 -7.32 -32.25
C TYR A 230 -4.23 -8.15 -33.27
N THR A 231 -2.98 -7.79 -33.61
CA THR A 231 -2.13 -8.59 -34.50
C THR A 231 -1.17 -9.52 -33.77
N GLN A 232 -1.37 -9.74 -32.47
CA GLN A 232 -0.57 -10.65 -31.67
C GLN A 232 -0.83 -12.12 -32.04
N SER A 233 0.18 -12.97 -31.92
CA SER A 233 0.11 -14.40 -32.33
C SER A 233 -0.95 -15.23 -31.61
N TRP A 234 -1.38 -14.81 -30.42
CA TRP A 234 -2.41 -15.47 -29.63
C TRP A 234 -3.84 -15.08 -29.99
N VAL A 235 -4.02 -14.03 -30.81
CA VAL A 235 -5.36 -13.53 -31.17
C VAL A 235 -6.04 -14.49 -32.16
N LYS A 236 -7.22 -14.97 -31.81
CA LYS A 236 -8.08 -15.76 -32.65
C LYS A 236 -9.19 -14.90 -33.29
N PRO A 237 -9.76 -15.31 -34.45
CA PRO A 237 -10.74 -14.50 -35.17
C PRO A 237 -12.00 -14.16 -34.37
N ASP A 238 -12.42 -15.03 -33.49
CA ASP A 238 -13.61 -14.90 -32.62
C ASP A 238 -13.35 -14.23 -31.27
N LEU A 239 -12.10 -13.95 -31.00
CA LEU A 239 -11.70 -13.37 -29.69
C LEU A 239 -11.96 -11.85 -29.69
N PHE A 240 -12.62 -11.37 -28.63
CA PHE A 240 -12.69 -9.94 -28.30
C PHE A 240 -11.33 -9.45 -27.79
N VAL A 241 -10.71 -8.54 -28.52
CA VAL A 241 -9.42 -7.94 -28.15
C VAL A 241 -9.66 -6.53 -27.61
N PRO A 242 -9.42 -6.26 -26.31
CA PRO A 242 -9.60 -4.93 -25.73
C PRO A 242 -8.62 -3.91 -26.34
N ILE A 243 -9.15 -2.76 -26.77
CA ILE A 243 -8.37 -1.67 -27.34
C ILE A 243 -8.22 -0.52 -26.35
N ALA A 244 -9.33 -0.04 -25.78
CA ALA A 244 -9.34 1.06 -24.83
C ALA A 244 -10.48 0.96 -23.84
N VAL A 245 -10.25 1.50 -22.64
CA VAL A 245 -11.29 1.74 -21.66
C VAL A 245 -11.81 3.17 -21.83
N VAL A 246 -13.12 3.32 -21.93
CA VAL A 246 -13.79 4.61 -22.13
C VAL A 246 -14.80 4.83 -21.01
N SER A 247 -14.73 5.99 -20.34
CA SER A 247 -15.69 6.37 -19.28
C SER A 247 -17.12 6.40 -19.82
N ALA A 248 -18.12 6.21 -18.94
CA ALA A 248 -19.53 6.20 -19.33
C ALA A 248 -19.93 7.43 -20.12
N ASP A 249 -19.56 8.63 -19.67
CA ASP A 249 -19.89 9.90 -20.35
C ASP A 249 -19.35 9.97 -21.77
N LYS A 250 -18.07 9.58 -21.96
CA LYS A 250 -17.46 9.51 -23.31
C LYS A 250 -18.10 8.39 -24.14
N LEU A 251 -18.41 7.28 -23.51
CA LEU A 251 -19.03 6.14 -24.20
C LEU A 251 -20.41 6.51 -24.74
N ASP A 252 -21.23 7.23 -23.97
CA ASP A 252 -22.54 7.69 -24.42
C ASP A 252 -22.41 8.62 -25.63
N ALA A 253 -21.44 9.51 -25.65
CA ALA A 253 -21.15 10.37 -26.79
C ALA A 253 -20.63 9.62 -28.03
N LEU A 254 -19.98 8.48 -27.83
CA LEU A 254 -19.39 7.67 -28.90
C LEU A 254 -20.25 6.48 -29.32
N ARG A 255 -21.27 6.08 -28.55
CA ARG A 255 -22.04 4.83 -28.68
C ARG A 255 -22.56 4.61 -30.11
N GLN A 256 -23.19 5.64 -30.69
CA GLN A 256 -23.74 5.55 -32.05
C GLN A 256 -22.63 5.39 -33.10
N ARG A 257 -21.53 6.09 -32.94
CA ARG A 257 -20.37 6.01 -33.87
C ARG A 257 -19.69 4.65 -33.79
N LEU A 258 -19.47 4.13 -32.58
CA LEU A 258 -18.82 2.83 -32.37
C LEU A 258 -19.66 1.67 -32.89
N ALA A 259 -20.99 1.76 -32.75
CA ALA A 259 -21.92 0.74 -33.26
C ALA A 259 -21.93 0.61 -34.78
N LEU A 260 -21.48 1.62 -35.51
CA LEU A 260 -21.42 1.61 -36.99
C LEU A 260 -20.08 1.05 -37.52
N ILE A 261 -19.10 0.79 -36.64
CA ILE A 261 -17.78 0.30 -37.04
C ILE A 261 -17.77 -1.23 -36.94
N GLU A 262 -17.72 -1.88 -38.11
CA GLU A 262 -17.70 -3.34 -38.16
C GLU A 262 -16.50 -3.94 -37.47
N GLY A 263 -16.74 -5.00 -36.68
CA GLY A 263 -15.72 -5.65 -35.85
C GLY A 263 -15.45 -4.97 -34.53
N VAL A 264 -16.03 -3.79 -34.27
CA VAL A 264 -15.90 -3.09 -32.97
C VAL A 264 -17.05 -3.49 -32.04
N GLN A 265 -16.73 -3.84 -30.83
CA GLN A 265 -17.67 -4.15 -29.75
C GLN A 265 -17.34 -3.36 -28.49
N VAL A 266 -18.37 -3.14 -27.66
CA VAL A 266 -18.23 -2.49 -26.36
C VAL A 266 -18.76 -3.41 -25.27
N GLN A 267 -17.91 -3.74 -24.31
CA GLN A 267 -18.30 -4.52 -23.14
C GLN A 267 -18.38 -3.60 -21.92
N ALA A 268 -19.48 -3.70 -21.17
CA ALA A 268 -19.62 -2.95 -19.91
C ALA A 268 -18.58 -3.43 -18.89
N THR A 269 -17.98 -2.49 -18.20
CA THR A 269 -17.02 -2.75 -17.14
C THR A 269 -17.10 -1.67 -16.06
N ARG A 270 -16.37 -1.86 -14.97
CA ARG A 270 -16.16 -0.83 -13.96
C ARG A 270 -14.67 -0.58 -13.80
N VAL A 271 -14.28 0.68 -13.82
CA VAL A 271 -12.87 1.08 -13.71
C VAL A 271 -12.63 1.95 -12.50
N ARG A 272 -11.41 1.91 -11.98
CA ARG A 272 -10.98 2.83 -10.93
C ARG A 272 -11.08 4.26 -11.46
N SER A 273 -11.54 5.17 -10.63
CA SER A 273 -11.68 6.60 -10.96
C SER A 273 -11.21 7.45 -9.79
N TYR A 274 -10.61 8.58 -10.11
CA TYR A 274 -10.14 9.60 -9.17
C TYR A 274 -10.87 10.91 -9.47
N PRO A 275 -12.16 11.02 -9.07
CA PRO A 275 -13.06 12.04 -9.59
C PRO A 275 -12.69 13.46 -9.17
N THR A 276 -11.98 13.64 -8.07
CA THR A 276 -11.60 14.96 -7.56
C THR A 276 -10.32 15.52 -8.18
N GLY A 277 -9.43 14.63 -8.69
CA GLY A 277 -8.08 14.97 -9.14
C GLY A 277 -7.15 15.48 -8.04
N LEU A 278 -7.52 15.30 -6.76
CA LEU A 278 -6.76 15.79 -5.61
C LEU A 278 -5.77 14.74 -5.10
N ALA A 279 -4.71 15.21 -4.44
CA ALA A 279 -3.75 14.42 -3.68
C ALA A 279 -3.09 13.27 -4.48
N SER A 280 -2.76 13.50 -5.75
CA SER A 280 -2.31 12.44 -6.67
C SER A 280 -1.13 11.64 -6.15
N GLN A 281 -0.08 12.30 -5.61
CA GLN A 281 1.10 11.62 -5.05
C GLN A 281 0.77 10.82 -3.79
N THR A 282 -0.21 11.28 -3.02
CA THR A 282 -0.66 10.61 -1.79
C THR A 282 -1.51 9.38 -2.10
N LEU A 283 -2.44 9.49 -3.04
CA LEU A 283 -3.32 8.38 -3.41
C LEU A 283 -2.56 7.27 -4.14
N GLY A 284 -1.68 7.62 -5.08
CA GLY A 284 -1.07 6.64 -5.96
C GLY A 284 -2.05 6.08 -6.98
N TYR A 285 -1.67 5.06 -7.73
CA TYR A 285 -2.47 4.48 -8.80
C TYR A 285 -2.34 2.95 -8.88
N LEU A 286 -3.22 2.34 -9.67
CA LEU A 286 -3.19 0.91 -9.95
C LEU A 286 -2.36 0.59 -11.19
N ALA A 287 -1.73 -0.57 -11.17
CA ALA A 287 -1.06 -1.16 -12.32
C ALA A 287 -1.32 -2.67 -12.35
N GLU A 288 -1.08 -3.29 -13.49
CA GLU A 288 -1.14 -4.74 -13.63
C GLU A 288 -0.05 -5.41 -12.77
N ALA A 289 -0.45 -6.42 -12.02
CA ALA A 289 0.46 -7.23 -11.22
C ALA A 289 1.40 -8.02 -12.12
N SER A 290 2.69 -7.97 -11.83
CA SER A 290 3.67 -8.89 -12.39
C SER A 290 3.49 -10.30 -11.82
N GLU A 291 4.15 -11.31 -12.42
CA GLU A 291 4.14 -12.68 -11.89
C GLU A 291 4.63 -12.74 -10.44
N ASP A 292 5.66 -11.97 -10.10
CA ASP A 292 6.22 -11.97 -8.75
C ASP A 292 5.28 -11.28 -7.74
N GLU A 293 4.63 -10.17 -8.11
CA GLU A 293 3.60 -9.54 -7.30
C GLU A 293 2.39 -10.45 -7.09
N ALA A 294 1.96 -11.18 -8.14
CA ALA A 294 0.89 -12.16 -8.05
C ALA A 294 1.24 -13.31 -7.10
N LYS A 295 2.48 -13.83 -7.13
CA LYS A 295 2.96 -14.85 -6.19
C LYS A 295 2.91 -14.35 -4.74
N LEU A 296 3.39 -13.12 -4.48
CA LEU A 296 3.33 -12.50 -3.14
C LEU A 296 1.90 -12.32 -2.63
N LYS A 297 0.95 -12.06 -3.51
CA LYS A 297 -0.47 -11.83 -3.20
C LYS A 297 -1.35 -13.06 -3.48
N SER A 298 -0.76 -14.23 -3.70
CA SER A 298 -1.47 -15.46 -4.06
C SER A 298 -2.51 -15.90 -3.03
N ALA A 299 -2.28 -15.62 -1.72
CA ALA A 299 -3.25 -15.90 -0.67
C ALA A 299 -4.59 -15.16 -0.87
N ARG A 300 -4.59 -14.00 -1.52
CA ARG A 300 -5.79 -13.26 -1.91
C ARG A 300 -6.36 -13.70 -3.27
N GLY A 301 -5.73 -14.63 -3.94
CA GLY A 301 -6.13 -15.11 -5.26
C GLY A 301 -5.75 -14.18 -6.41
N VAL A 302 -4.83 -13.24 -6.20
CA VAL A 302 -4.31 -12.34 -7.24
C VAL A 302 -3.52 -13.14 -8.28
N GLN A 303 -3.69 -12.79 -9.53
CA GLN A 303 -2.97 -13.36 -10.69
C GLN A 303 -2.23 -12.26 -11.45
N ALA A 304 -1.25 -12.64 -12.25
CA ALA A 304 -0.59 -11.70 -13.16
C ALA A 304 -1.62 -11.04 -14.10
N GLY A 305 -1.49 -9.72 -14.28
CA GLY A 305 -2.45 -8.91 -15.02
C GLY A 305 -3.62 -8.35 -14.19
N ASP A 306 -3.84 -8.80 -12.95
CA ASP A 306 -4.83 -8.14 -12.07
C ASP A 306 -4.34 -6.75 -11.65
N LEU A 307 -5.30 -5.83 -11.46
CA LEU A 307 -4.98 -4.49 -10.99
C LEU A 307 -4.70 -4.48 -9.49
N VAL A 308 -3.50 -4.07 -9.13
CA VAL A 308 -3.01 -3.89 -7.74
C VAL A 308 -2.43 -2.49 -7.58
N GLY A 309 -2.29 -2.03 -6.34
CA GLY A 309 -1.60 -0.77 -6.07
C GLY A 309 -0.16 -0.79 -6.58
N LYS A 310 0.23 0.19 -7.41
CA LYS A 310 1.57 0.28 -7.98
C LYS A 310 2.59 0.52 -6.88
N LYS A 311 3.54 -0.40 -6.74
CA LYS A 311 4.59 -0.36 -5.72
C LYS A 311 5.26 1.03 -5.67
N ASP A 312 5.53 1.51 -4.45
CA ASP A 312 6.23 2.76 -4.13
C ASP A 312 5.51 4.04 -4.60
N THR A 313 4.16 4.00 -4.82
CA THR A 313 3.44 5.18 -5.32
C THR A 313 2.57 5.91 -4.29
N GLY A 314 1.85 5.25 -3.42
CA GLY A 314 0.95 5.90 -2.46
C GLY A 314 0.01 4.91 -1.78
N LEU A 315 -1.13 5.41 -1.28
CA LEU A 315 -2.08 4.64 -0.50
C LEU A 315 -2.68 3.43 -1.25
N GLU A 316 -2.85 3.53 -2.57
CA GLU A 316 -3.26 2.39 -3.39
C GLU A 316 -2.31 1.20 -3.25
N ALA A 317 -1.00 1.47 -3.06
CA ALA A 317 0.01 0.44 -2.85
C ALA A 317 0.12 0.01 -1.39
N THR A 318 0.25 0.97 -0.46
CA THR A 318 0.51 0.68 0.95
C THR A 318 -0.69 0.07 1.67
N LEU A 319 -1.90 0.29 1.15
CA LEU A 319 -3.16 -0.26 1.63
C LEU A 319 -3.75 -1.30 0.67
N ASP A 320 -2.97 -1.85 -0.26
CA ASP A 320 -3.49 -2.78 -1.26
C ASP A 320 -4.15 -4.02 -0.63
N ASP A 321 -3.65 -4.50 0.50
CA ASP A 321 -4.22 -5.65 1.19
C ASP A 321 -5.60 -5.34 1.83
N GLU A 322 -5.80 -4.11 2.28
CA GLU A 322 -7.08 -3.66 2.83
C GLU A 322 -8.07 -3.29 1.71
N LEU A 323 -7.59 -2.58 0.70
CA LEU A 323 -8.40 -2.11 -0.43
C LEU A 323 -8.77 -3.24 -1.39
N GLY A 324 -7.85 -4.15 -1.71
CA GLY A 324 -7.99 -5.11 -2.82
C GLY A 324 -8.97 -6.24 -2.57
N GLY A 325 -9.24 -6.58 -1.30
CA GLY A 325 -10.04 -7.74 -0.95
C GLY A 325 -9.40 -9.07 -1.35
N SER A 326 -10.18 -10.14 -1.35
CA SER A 326 -9.74 -11.48 -1.76
C SER A 326 -10.70 -12.08 -2.77
N TYR A 327 -10.17 -12.69 -3.80
CA TYR A 327 -10.96 -13.42 -4.78
C TYR A 327 -11.60 -14.66 -4.16
N GLY A 328 -12.81 -14.98 -4.58
CA GLY A 328 -13.44 -16.25 -4.29
C GLY A 328 -13.11 -17.30 -5.35
N PHE A 329 -13.48 -18.55 -5.05
CA PHE A 329 -13.26 -19.67 -5.97
C PHE A 329 -14.44 -20.62 -5.91
N ARG A 330 -14.85 -21.10 -7.07
CA ARG A 330 -15.88 -22.13 -7.21
C ARG A 330 -15.29 -23.31 -7.97
N LEU A 331 -15.26 -24.46 -7.33
CA LEU A 331 -14.89 -25.73 -7.95
C LEU A 331 -16.17 -26.43 -8.40
N GLY A 332 -16.23 -26.84 -9.65
CA GLY A 332 -17.39 -27.51 -10.18
C GLY A 332 -17.09 -28.55 -11.22
N ILE A 333 -18.10 -29.32 -11.58
CA ILE A 333 -18.14 -30.18 -12.78
C ILE A 333 -18.87 -29.41 -13.85
N VAL A 334 -18.28 -29.35 -15.06
CA VAL A 334 -18.84 -28.64 -16.22
C VAL A 334 -18.90 -29.55 -17.44
N GLU A 335 -19.78 -29.23 -18.36
CA GLU A 335 -19.81 -29.79 -19.72
C GLU A 335 -18.59 -29.26 -20.52
N PRO A 336 -18.24 -29.86 -21.68
CA PRO A 336 -17.17 -29.34 -22.53
C PRO A 336 -17.37 -27.90 -23.05
N ASP A 337 -18.58 -27.42 -23.04
CA ASP A 337 -18.98 -26.04 -23.40
C ASP A 337 -18.98 -25.08 -22.18
N GLU A 338 -18.34 -25.49 -21.08
CA GLU A 338 -18.21 -24.75 -19.80
C GLU A 338 -19.55 -24.56 -19.04
N ARG A 339 -20.65 -25.16 -19.47
CA ARG A 339 -21.93 -25.11 -18.77
C ARG A 339 -21.87 -25.90 -17.47
N ALA A 340 -22.23 -25.25 -16.35
CA ALA A 340 -22.17 -25.84 -15.03
C ALA A 340 -23.12 -27.04 -14.88
N VAL A 341 -22.62 -28.15 -14.34
CA VAL A 341 -23.36 -29.36 -14.00
C VAL A 341 -23.57 -29.48 -12.50
N GLU A 342 -22.52 -29.23 -11.72
CA GLU A 342 -22.55 -29.31 -10.24
C GLU A 342 -21.48 -28.40 -9.64
N THR A 343 -21.83 -27.72 -8.54
CA THR A 343 -20.82 -27.07 -7.67
C THR A 343 -20.37 -28.04 -6.60
N LEU A 344 -19.07 -28.34 -6.56
CA LEU A 344 -18.45 -29.23 -5.58
C LEU A 344 -18.15 -28.50 -4.27
N ALA A 345 -17.52 -27.34 -4.37
CA ALA A 345 -17.19 -26.48 -3.23
C ALA A 345 -17.03 -25.03 -3.71
N GLU A 346 -17.20 -24.08 -2.78
CA GLU A 346 -17.07 -22.66 -3.07
C GLU A 346 -16.53 -21.90 -1.85
N THR A 347 -15.61 -20.96 -2.11
CA THR A 347 -15.20 -19.91 -1.19
C THR A 347 -15.68 -18.58 -1.76
N ALA A 348 -16.51 -17.87 -1.01
CA ALA A 348 -17.02 -16.57 -1.45
C ALA A 348 -15.90 -15.52 -1.53
N PRO A 349 -15.97 -14.57 -2.48
CA PRO A 349 -15.05 -13.46 -2.52
C PRO A 349 -15.25 -12.53 -1.30
N VAL A 350 -14.16 -11.96 -0.81
CA VAL A 350 -14.20 -10.95 0.25
C VAL A 350 -13.94 -9.59 -0.38
N ALA A 351 -14.88 -8.67 -0.25
CA ALA A 351 -14.73 -7.32 -0.74
C ALA A 351 -13.65 -6.55 0.04
N GLY A 352 -12.93 -5.69 -0.65
CA GLY A 352 -12.00 -4.75 -0.03
C GLY A 352 -12.72 -3.73 0.86
N ARG A 353 -12.00 -3.20 1.83
CA ARG A 353 -12.46 -2.22 2.80
C ARG A 353 -12.35 -0.81 2.24
N ASP A 354 -13.29 0.05 2.58
CA ASP A 354 -13.16 1.48 2.31
C ASP A 354 -12.18 2.11 3.32
N VAL A 355 -11.33 2.99 2.84
CA VAL A 355 -10.33 3.72 3.63
C VAL A 355 -10.80 5.16 3.77
N VAL A 356 -10.91 5.65 5.01
CA VAL A 356 -11.29 7.03 5.31
C VAL A 356 -10.06 7.81 5.72
N LEU A 357 -9.79 8.91 5.03
CA LEU A 357 -8.69 9.81 5.29
C LEU A 357 -9.15 11.01 6.13
N SER A 358 -8.21 11.58 6.88
CA SER A 358 -8.38 12.86 7.58
C SER A 358 -8.40 14.07 6.65
N LEU A 359 -8.03 13.90 5.36
CA LEU A 359 -8.01 14.99 4.37
C LEU A 359 -9.37 15.69 4.28
N ASP A 360 -9.32 16.99 4.30
CA ASP A 360 -10.45 17.88 3.98
C ASP A 360 -10.35 18.29 2.51
N PRO A 361 -11.28 17.89 1.63
CA PRO A 361 -11.18 18.18 0.20
C PRO A 361 -11.14 19.66 -0.13
N LYS A 362 -11.77 20.50 0.70
CA LYS A 362 -11.76 21.95 0.54
C LYS A 362 -10.37 22.53 0.82
N LEU A 363 -9.74 22.07 1.92
CA LEU A 363 -8.40 22.52 2.29
C LEU A 363 -7.34 21.95 1.33
N GLN A 364 -7.47 20.69 0.92
CA GLN A 364 -6.57 20.07 -0.07
C GLN A 364 -6.61 20.84 -1.40
N ARG A 365 -7.81 21.14 -1.90
CA ARG A 365 -7.99 21.92 -3.13
C ARG A 365 -7.42 23.35 -3.00
N ALA A 366 -7.64 24.00 -1.86
CA ALA A 366 -7.08 25.32 -1.59
C ALA A 366 -5.55 25.30 -1.61
N ALA A 367 -4.94 24.30 -0.99
CA ALA A 367 -3.48 24.11 -0.97
C ALA A 367 -2.92 23.88 -2.37
N GLU A 368 -3.52 22.97 -3.15
CA GLU A 368 -3.08 22.70 -4.51
C GLU A 368 -3.26 23.91 -5.45
N THR A 369 -4.38 24.60 -5.34
CA THR A 369 -4.65 25.81 -6.13
C THR A 369 -3.69 26.94 -5.76
N ALA A 370 -3.40 27.11 -4.46
CA ALA A 370 -2.48 28.14 -3.98
C ALA A 370 -1.03 27.89 -4.46
N LEU A 371 -0.60 26.64 -4.59
CA LEU A 371 0.68 26.30 -5.21
C LEU A 371 0.66 26.58 -6.72
N GLY A 372 -0.46 26.29 -7.40
CA GLY A 372 -0.57 26.43 -8.86
C GLY A 372 0.44 25.56 -9.58
N ASP A 373 1.18 26.15 -10.55
CA ASP A 373 2.22 25.45 -11.33
C ASP A 373 3.62 25.52 -10.70
N ARG A 374 3.74 26.15 -9.52
CA ARG A 374 5.03 26.25 -8.80
C ARG A 374 5.42 24.92 -8.19
N LYS A 375 6.73 24.60 -8.21
CA LYS A 375 7.25 23.50 -7.40
C LYS A 375 7.07 23.85 -5.91
N GLY A 376 6.59 22.89 -5.13
CA GLY A 376 6.42 23.13 -3.71
C GLY A 376 5.46 22.16 -3.06
N ALA A 377 5.25 22.38 -1.76
CA ALA A 377 4.33 21.58 -0.95
C ALA A 377 3.64 22.45 0.10
N ILE A 378 2.41 22.06 0.44
CA ILE A 378 1.68 22.58 1.59
C ILE A 378 1.14 21.41 2.39
N VAL A 379 1.47 21.38 3.67
CA VAL A 379 0.93 20.42 4.64
C VAL A 379 0.17 21.20 5.72
N ALA A 380 -1.07 20.81 5.96
CA ALA A 380 -1.89 21.35 7.03
C ALA A 380 -2.32 20.25 7.99
N GLU A 381 -2.22 20.50 9.28
CA GLU A 381 -2.46 19.58 10.39
C GLU A 381 -3.38 20.17 11.43
N ASP A 382 -4.23 19.35 12.03
CA ASP A 382 -4.97 19.71 13.24
C ASP A 382 -4.02 19.58 14.45
N PRO A 383 -3.68 20.69 15.15
CA PRO A 383 -2.68 20.67 16.21
C PRO A 383 -3.11 19.90 17.47
N TRP A 384 -4.37 19.50 17.60
CA TRP A 384 -4.88 18.78 18.77
C TRP A 384 -5.09 17.28 18.55
N SER A 385 -4.91 16.83 17.32
CA SER A 385 -5.15 15.42 16.98
C SER A 385 -4.07 14.81 16.10
N GLY A 386 -3.21 15.60 15.46
CA GLY A 386 -2.24 15.16 14.46
C GLY A 386 -2.88 14.74 13.13
N GLU A 387 -4.16 15.06 12.92
CA GLU A 387 -4.84 14.75 11.65
C GLU A 387 -4.32 15.63 10.53
N ILE A 388 -3.90 15.01 9.43
CA ILE A 388 -3.48 15.71 8.22
C ILE A 388 -4.71 16.18 7.46
N LEU A 389 -4.93 17.48 7.45
CA LEU A 389 -6.07 18.11 6.80
C LEU A 389 -5.84 18.39 5.32
N ALA A 390 -4.58 18.64 4.94
CA ALA A 390 -4.13 18.76 3.56
C ALA A 390 -2.69 18.26 3.41
N LEU A 391 -2.40 17.60 2.30
CA LEU A 391 -1.08 17.08 1.95
C LEU A 391 -0.86 17.30 0.45
N ALA A 392 -0.52 18.55 0.10
CA ALA A 392 -0.39 18.97 -1.29
C ALA A 392 1.07 18.98 -1.76
N SER A 393 1.30 18.45 -2.93
CA SER A 393 2.60 18.45 -3.63
C SER A 393 2.42 18.89 -5.08
N ARG A 394 3.28 19.78 -5.57
CA ARG A 394 3.24 20.30 -6.94
C ARG A 394 4.62 20.28 -7.61
N PRO A 395 4.68 20.10 -8.96
CA PRO A 395 3.56 19.84 -9.85
C PRO A 395 2.88 18.50 -9.54
N SER A 396 1.63 18.36 -9.96
CA SER A 396 0.81 17.16 -9.81
C SER A 396 0.64 16.46 -11.16
N PHE A 397 -0.07 15.33 -11.17
CA PHE A 397 -0.37 14.56 -12.37
C PHE A 397 -1.80 14.00 -12.29
N ASP A 398 -2.39 13.69 -13.43
CA ASP A 398 -3.72 13.09 -13.47
C ASP A 398 -3.63 11.56 -13.28
N LEU A 399 -4.19 11.07 -12.18
CA LEU A 399 -4.27 9.65 -11.89
C LEU A 399 -5.13 8.89 -12.91
N ASN A 400 -6.15 9.53 -13.49
CA ASN A 400 -7.00 8.91 -14.50
C ASN A 400 -6.28 8.62 -15.82
N ALA A 401 -5.10 9.23 -16.06
CA ALA A 401 -4.25 8.88 -17.20
C ALA A 401 -3.78 7.41 -17.14
N PHE A 402 -3.49 6.91 -15.93
CA PHE A 402 -3.12 5.50 -15.72
C PHE A 402 -4.31 4.56 -15.92
N VAL A 403 -5.51 5.00 -15.54
CA VAL A 403 -6.75 4.23 -15.73
C VAL A 403 -7.10 4.11 -17.20
N SER A 404 -6.97 5.20 -17.94
CA SER A 404 -7.28 5.23 -19.39
C SER A 404 -6.16 4.63 -20.25
N GLY A 405 -4.96 4.41 -19.68
CA GLY A 405 -3.78 3.99 -20.44
C GLY A 405 -3.26 5.07 -21.39
N ASP A 406 -3.38 6.36 -21.03
CA ASP A 406 -2.84 7.48 -21.81
C ASP A 406 -1.30 7.53 -21.71
N SER A 407 -0.67 6.68 -22.52
CA SER A 407 0.78 6.53 -22.54
C SER A 407 1.51 7.82 -22.92
N ALA A 408 0.92 8.67 -23.75
CA ALA A 408 1.51 9.94 -24.16
C ALA A 408 1.56 10.94 -22.98
N LEU A 409 0.48 11.04 -22.23
CA LEU A 409 0.40 11.88 -21.03
C LEU A 409 1.33 11.36 -19.93
N ILE A 410 1.35 10.04 -19.70
CA ILE A 410 2.25 9.40 -18.71
C ILE A 410 3.72 9.64 -19.08
N ALA A 411 4.09 9.48 -20.36
CA ALA A 411 5.45 9.76 -20.85
C ALA A 411 5.84 11.23 -20.65
N ARG A 412 4.92 12.17 -20.87
CA ARG A 412 5.13 13.59 -20.60
C ARG A 412 5.43 13.85 -19.12
N TYR A 413 4.64 13.26 -18.20
CA TYR A 413 4.92 13.37 -16.76
C TYR A 413 6.27 12.77 -16.37
N SER A 414 6.66 11.64 -16.98
CA SER A 414 7.93 10.97 -16.72
C SER A 414 9.14 11.77 -17.20
N ALA A 415 8.97 12.52 -18.30
CA ALA A 415 10.02 13.35 -18.88
C ALA A 415 10.11 14.76 -18.26
N ASP A 416 9.15 15.16 -17.43
CA ASP A 416 9.10 16.49 -16.82
C ASP A 416 10.21 16.65 -15.77
N ALA A 417 11.13 17.58 -16.00
CA ALA A 417 12.23 17.92 -15.10
C ALA A 417 11.75 18.37 -13.71
N ASN A 418 10.52 18.87 -13.59
CA ASN A 418 9.91 19.24 -12.32
C ASN A 418 9.39 18.06 -11.50
N ARG A 419 9.53 16.80 -12.02
CA ARG A 419 9.27 15.53 -11.30
C ARG A 419 7.88 15.49 -10.66
N PRO A 420 6.76 15.46 -11.42
CA PRO A 420 5.40 15.49 -10.88
C PRO A 420 5.08 14.27 -10.00
N PHE A 421 5.74 13.11 -10.21
CA PHE A 421 5.57 11.94 -9.36
C PHE A 421 6.23 12.05 -7.98
N PHE A 422 7.15 12.99 -7.80
CA PHE A 422 7.86 13.18 -6.53
C PHE A 422 6.96 13.87 -5.51
N ASN A 423 6.66 13.17 -4.41
CA ASN A 423 5.88 13.73 -3.31
C ASN A 423 6.74 14.69 -2.47
N ARG A 424 6.72 15.97 -2.80
CA ARG A 424 7.47 17.01 -2.09
C ARG A 424 7.05 17.17 -0.65
N ALA A 425 5.79 16.86 -0.32
CA ALA A 425 5.28 17.03 1.02
C ALA A 425 5.93 16.07 2.04
N THR A 426 6.32 14.87 1.59
CA THR A 426 6.85 13.82 2.47
C THR A 426 8.30 13.42 2.17
N PHE A 427 8.78 13.61 0.92
CA PHE A 427 10.14 13.26 0.49
C PHE A 427 11.05 14.46 0.22
N GLY A 428 10.47 15.63 -0.05
CA GLY A 428 11.25 16.84 -0.23
C GLY A 428 11.97 17.20 1.07
N GLN A 429 13.29 17.30 1.01
CA GLN A 429 14.13 17.67 2.16
C GLN A 429 14.79 19.00 1.84
N TYR A 430 14.44 20.02 2.59
CA TYR A 430 14.81 21.40 2.32
C TYR A 430 15.45 22.02 3.56
N PRO A 431 16.48 22.89 3.41
CA PRO A 431 16.91 23.76 4.47
C PRO A 431 15.75 24.69 4.85
N THR A 432 15.54 24.88 6.15
CA THR A 432 14.35 25.54 6.67
C THR A 432 14.45 27.05 6.76
N GLY A 433 15.70 27.57 6.73
CA GLY A 433 15.96 28.99 6.92
C GLY A 433 15.37 29.51 8.21
N SER A 434 14.97 30.77 8.22
CA SER A 434 14.45 31.47 9.40
C SER A 434 13.17 30.87 10.02
N SER A 435 12.50 29.90 9.36
CA SER A 435 11.38 29.17 9.97
C SER A 435 11.83 28.27 11.13
N PHE A 436 13.13 28.01 11.28
CA PHE A 436 13.72 27.30 12.42
C PHE A 436 13.92 28.16 13.67
N LYS A 437 13.93 29.51 13.57
CA LYS A 437 14.23 30.41 14.68
C LYS A 437 13.34 30.22 15.94
N PRO A 438 12.07 29.80 15.85
CA PRO A 438 11.31 29.43 17.06
C PRO A 438 11.94 28.28 17.85
N VAL A 439 12.59 27.27 17.21
CA VAL A 439 13.36 26.21 17.91
C VAL A 439 14.55 26.82 18.65
N THR A 440 15.28 27.70 17.99
CA THR A 440 16.42 28.40 18.59
C THR A 440 15.98 29.27 19.78
N SER A 441 14.81 29.88 19.68
CA SER A 441 14.19 30.65 20.77
C SER A 441 13.84 29.76 21.96
N ALA A 442 13.25 28.59 21.71
CA ALA A 442 12.94 27.60 22.74
C ALA A 442 14.20 27.12 23.47
N ALA A 443 15.23 26.75 22.71
CA ALA A 443 16.52 26.37 23.28
C ALA A 443 17.14 27.48 24.14
N ALA A 444 17.04 28.74 23.70
CA ALA A 444 17.60 29.89 24.41
C ALA A 444 16.89 30.18 25.74
N LEU A 445 15.55 30.18 25.75
CA LEU A 445 14.76 30.41 26.95
C LEU A 445 14.96 29.29 27.96
N ARG A 446 14.80 28.03 27.55
CA ARG A 446 14.91 26.86 28.40
C ARG A 446 16.30 26.70 29.06
N ASN A 447 17.33 27.07 28.33
CA ASN A 447 18.70 26.96 28.85
C ASN A 447 19.20 28.26 29.53
N ASN A 448 18.34 29.26 29.73
CA ASN A 448 18.69 30.53 30.36
C ASN A 448 19.91 31.23 29.72
N VAL A 449 20.14 31.04 28.41
CA VAL A 449 21.14 31.84 27.66
C VAL A 449 20.52 33.16 27.18
N TYR A 450 19.21 33.25 27.27
CA TYR A 450 18.41 34.46 27.07
C TYR A 450 17.20 34.45 28.02
N ARG A 451 16.82 35.59 28.56
CA ARG A 451 15.60 35.81 29.36
C ARG A 451 14.63 36.68 28.56
N TRP A 452 13.34 36.40 28.66
CA TRP A 452 12.34 37.19 27.97
C TRP A 452 12.41 38.64 28.37
N GLY A 453 12.52 39.52 27.35
CA GLY A 453 12.68 40.96 27.55
C GLY A 453 14.11 41.46 27.58
N ASP A 454 15.11 40.57 27.68
CA ASP A 454 16.51 40.98 27.51
C ASP A 454 16.71 41.54 26.09
N LYS A 455 17.65 42.47 25.95
CA LYS A 455 18.00 43.04 24.64
C LYS A 455 19.37 42.56 24.20
N ILE A 456 19.45 42.15 22.95
CA ILE A 456 20.68 41.80 22.22
C ILE A 456 20.76 42.72 21.01
N ASP A 457 21.96 43.17 20.69
CA ASP A 457 22.18 44.04 19.53
C ASP A 457 21.91 43.27 18.21
N CYS A 458 21.26 43.91 17.26
CA CYS A 458 21.00 43.40 15.92
C CYS A 458 21.78 44.24 14.90
N PRO A 459 23.09 44.08 14.78
CA PRO A 459 23.92 44.79 13.81
C PRO A 459 23.69 44.27 12.40
N ALA A 460 24.03 45.09 11.39
CA ALA A 460 24.04 44.64 9.98
C ALA A 460 25.07 43.52 9.75
N VAL A 461 26.15 43.54 10.50
CA VAL A 461 27.25 42.56 10.42
C VAL A 461 27.60 42.08 11.85
N TRP A 462 27.49 40.77 12.09
CA TRP A 462 27.86 40.12 13.32
C TRP A 462 29.29 39.59 13.25
N THR A 463 30.09 39.85 14.27
CA THR A 463 31.52 39.50 14.36
C THR A 463 31.87 38.75 15.66
N GLY A 464 30.90 38.02 16.23
CA GLY A 464 31.02 37.34 17.52
C GLY A 464 32.13 36.28 17.62
N TYR A 465 32.63 35.78 16.47
CA TYR A 465 33.82 34.91 16.38
C TYR A 465 35.05 35.61 15.77
N GLY A 466 35.01 36.96 15.69
CA GLY A 466 36.08 37.78 15.08
C GLY A 466 35.70 38.27 13.68
N ALA A 467 36.34 39.36 13.25
CA ALA A 467 36.01 40.05 11.98
C ALA A 467 36.21 39.17 10.74
N GLN A 468 37.16 38.21 10.78
CA GLN A 468 37.40 37.25 9.72
C GLN A 468 36.24 36.25 9.50
N TRP A 469 35.36 36.11 10.49
CA TRP A 469 34.17 35.22 10.44
C TRP A 469 32.86 36.03 10.49
N ALA A 470 32.92 37.25 9.93
CA ALA A 470 31.76 38.13 9.87
C ALA A 470 30.57 37.46 9.14
N GLN A 471 29.38 37.54 9.75
CA GLN A 471 28.14 37.03 9.17
C GLN A 471 27.14 38.17 9.01
N LEU A 472 26.41 38.19 7.89
CA LEU A 472 25.52 39.27 7.52
C LEU A 472 24.10 39.06 8.02
N ASN A 473 23.46 40.15 8.42
CA ASN A 473 22.00 40.19 8.51
C ASN A 473 21.40 40.22 7.10
N HIS A 474 20.11 39.86 6.98
CA HIS A 474 19.38 40.06 5.74
C HIS A 474 19.03 41.54 5.50
N GLU A 475 18.91 42.34 6.59
CA GLU A 475 18.79 43.80 6.52
C GLU A 475 20.19 44.43 6.50
N THR A 476 20.37 45.43 5.65
CA THR A 476 21.64 46.13 5.48
C THR A 476 21.90 47.20 6.55
N SER A 477 20.87 47.57 7.31
CA SER A 477 20.95 48.52 8.42
C SER A 477 20.84 47.84 9.78
N ALA A 478 21.56 48.37 10.78
CA ALA A 478 21.46 47.87 12.15
C ALA A 478 20.11 48.32 12.78
N LEU A 479 19.49 47.39 13.53
CA LEU A 479 18.27 47.70 14.32
C LEU A 479 18.59 48.15 15.74
N GLY A 480 19.86 48.05 16.17
CA GLY A 480 20.27 48.29 17.57
C GLY A 480 19.81 47.17 18.53
N PRO A 481 19.76 47.48 19.85
CA PRO A 481 19.32 46.52 20.86
C PRO A 481 17.82 46.22 20.76
N ILE A 482 17.49 44.98 20.42
CA ILE A 482 16.10 44.46 20.28
C ILE A 482 15.88 43.26 21.20
N ASP A 483 14.64 42.98 21.56
CA ASP A 483 14.24 41.78 22.30
C ASP A 483 13.90 40.60 21.34
N LEU A 484 13.65 39.44 21.92
CA LEU A 484 13.37 38.21 21.15
C LEU A 484 12.08 38.32 20.32
N ARG A 485 11.03 39.01 20.85
CA ARG A 485 9.77 39.26 20.13
C ARG A 485 10.05 40.03 18.83
N THR A 486 10.78 41.13 18.95
CA THR A 486 11.20 41.97 17.81
C THR A 486 12.16 41.19 16.88
N ALA A 487 13.09 40.42 17.43
CA ALA A 487 14.02 39.58 16.64
C ALA A 487 13.30 38.52 15.81
N LEU A 488 12.22 37.93 16.32
CA LEU A 488 11.34 37.03 15.56
C LEU A 488 10.55 37.78 14.48
N ALA A 489 9.94 38.92 14.85
CA ALA A 489 9.14 39.78 13.95
C ALA A 489 9.94 40.22 12.73
N ARG A 490 11.14 40.79 12.98
CA ARG A 490 12.08 41.27 11.97
C ARG A 490 12.96 40.19 11.38
N SER A 491 12.90 38.98 11.92
CA SER A 491 13.76 37.85 11.47
C SER A 491 15.27 38.14 11.53
N CYS A 492 15.76 38.92 12.52
CA CYS A 492 17.16 39.35 12.62
C CYS A 492 18.13 38.17 12.73
N ASN A 493 18.97 37.90 11.71
CA ASN A 493 19.92 36.80 11.71
C ASN A 493 21.02 36.99 12.78
N THR A 494 21.52 38.23 12.90
CA THR A 494 22.65 38.53 13.79
C THR A 494 22.30 38.39 15.28
N PHE A 495 21.04 38.62 15.66
CA PHE A 495 20.52 38.25 16.98
C PHE A 495 20.61 36.72 17.20
N PHE A 496 20.17 35.95 16.23
CA PHE A 496 20.16 34.47 16.34
C PHE A 496 21.54 33.85 16.19
N TYR A 497 22.50 34.48 15.51
CA TYR A 497 23.91 34.07 15.56
C TYR A 497 24.48 34.20 16.99
N GLU A 498 24.17 35.31 17.65
CA GLU A 498 24.60 35.50 19.07
C GLU A 498 23.95 34.45 19.98
N ILE A 499 22.67 34.15 19.81
CA ILE A 499 22.02 33.07 20.56
C ILE A 499 22.67 31.70 20.24
N GLY A 500 22.90 31.40 18.97
CA GLY A 500 23.54 30.17 18.53
C GLY A 500 24.93 29.99 19.14
N LYS A 501 25.72 31.09 19.17
CA LYS A 501 27.00 31.10 19.82
C LYS A 501 26.87 30.78 21.32
N ARG A 502 26.01 31.44 22.07
CA ARG A 502 25.81 31.22 23.51
C ARG A 502 25.33 29.80 23.82
N LEU A 503 24.48 29.22 23.01
CA LEU A 503 24.03 27.82 23.13
C LEU A 503 25.23 26.87 22.90
N ASN A 504 25.99 27.09 21.84
CA ASN A 504 27.13 26.27 21.46
C ASN A 504 28.27 26.35 22.50
N ASP A 505 28.56 27.55 23.01
CA ASP A 505 29.59 27.75 24.04
C ASP A 505 29.23 27.02 25.36
N ARG A 506 27.93 26.86 25.62
CA ARG A 506 27.44 26.11 26.79
C ARG A 506 27.47 24.59 26.57
N ASP A 507 26.90 24.11 25.47
CA ASP A 507 26.93 22.72 25.00
C ASP A 507 26.43 22.68 23.52
N PRO A 508 27.27 22.23 22.57
CA PRO A 508 26.92 22.20 21.17
C PRO A 508 25.74 21.26 20.83
N ASN A 509 25.31 20.39 21.75
CA ASN A 509 24.16 19.49 21.55
C ASN A 509 22.83 20.11 21.97
N ILE A 510 22.80 21.26 22.63
CA ILE A 510 21.54 21.87 23.11
C ILE A 510 20.59 22.12 21.95
N LEU A 511 21.02 22.83 20.93
CA LEU A 511 20.17 23.18 19.79
C LEU A 511 19.76 21.97 18.93
N PRO A 512 20.67 21.03 18.60
CA PRO A 512 20.29 19.77 17.97
C PRO A 512 19.23 18.97 18.76
N ASN A 513 19.38 18.89 20.09
CA ASN A 513 18.44 18.14 20.94
C ASN A 513 17.08 18.84 21.02
N GLU A 514 17.06 20.16 21.08
CA GLU A 514 15.81 20.94 21.03
C GLU A 514 15.09 20.68 19.70
N ALA A 515 15.79 20.74 18.55
CA ALA A 515 15.23 20.45 17.23
C ALA A 515 14.62 19.03 17.15
N LYS A 516 15.35 18.04 17.65
CA LYS A 516 14.86 16.64 17.68
C LYS A 516 13.63 16.48 18.57
N SER A 517 13.52 17.25 19.65
CA SER A 517 12.35 17.22 20.54
C SER A 517 11.07 17.69 19.84
N PHE A 518 11.18 18.58 18.86
CA PHE A 518 10.09 18.98 17.98
C PHE A 518 9.79 18.00 16.83
N GLY A 519 10.45 16.83 16.81
CA GLY A 519 10.23 15.78 15.81
C GLY A 519 11.06 15.94 14.53
N LEU A 520 12.01 16.89 14.46
CA LEU A 520 12.88 17.08 13.30
C LEU A 520 14.01 16.02 13.26
N GLY A 521 14.51 15.68 12.07
CA GLY A 521 15.66 14.80 11.87
C GLY A 521 15.39 13.31 12.10
N LYS A 522 14.15 12.89 12.05
CA LYS A 522 13.68 11.50 12.00
C LYS A 522 12.33 11.43 11.30
N ALA A 523 11.98 10.26 10.78
CA ALA A 523 10.64 10.02 10.25
C ALA A 523 9.56 10.34 11.29
N THR A 524 8.41 10.82 10.83
CA THR A 524 7.26 11.13 11.70
C THR A 524 6.46 9.90 12.08
N ASP A 525 6.77 8.76 11.43
CA ASP A 525 6.09 7.46 11.56
C ASP A 525 4.60 7.51 11.14
N ILE A 526 4.25 8.41 10.22
CA ILE A 526 2.90 8.46 9.65
C ILE A 526 2.55 7.13 8.98
N ASP A 527 1.40 6.55 9.35
CA ASP A 527 1.01 5.23 8.83
C ASP A 527 0.68 5.29 7.32
N TYR A 528 1.11 4.29 6.59
CA TYR A 528 0.82 4.05 5.16
C TYR A 528 1.34 5.11 4.18
N VAL A 529 2.17 6.03 4.63
CA VAL A 529 2.78 7.06 3.79
C VAL A 529 4.30 6.92 3.83
N PHE A 530 4.91 6.87 2.67
CA PHE A 530 6.38 6.90 2.58
C PHE A 530 6.88 8.32 2.85
N GLU A 531 7.95 8.45 3.64
CA GLU A 531 8.53 9.73 4.00
C GLU A 531 10.07 9.67 4.13
N ALA A 532 10.72 10.82 4.03
CA ALA A 532 12.13 10.98 4.31
C ALA A 532 12.34 11.45 5.77
N GLU A 533 13.50 11.10 6.33
CA GLU A 533 13.82 11.36 7.74
C GLU A 533 14.22 12.82 8.04
N GLY A 534 14.59 13.60 7.00
CA GLY A 534 15.22 14.89 7.24
C GLY A 534 16.61 14.72 7.87
N LEU A 535 17.19 15.83 8.35
CA LEU A 535 18.50 15.82 9.00
C LEU A 535 18.60 16.95 10.01
N VAL A 536 18.90 16.62 11.26
CA VAL A 536 19.36 17.58 12.27
C VAL A 536 20.84 17.32 12.53
N PRO A 537 21.74 18.23 12.11
CA PRO A 537 23.17 18.07 12.33
C PRO A 537 23.52 18.20 13.80
N SER A 538 24.56 17.48 14.22
CA SER A 538 25.15 17.56 15.56
C SER A 538 26.64 17.24 15.50
N PRO A 539 27.41 17.50 16.55
CA PRO A 539 28.81 17.08 16.63
C PRO A 539 29.01 15.59 16.32
N ASP A 540 28.17 14.73 16.91
CA ASP A 540 28.23 13.28 16.67
C ASP A 540 27.89 12.89 15.26
N TRP A 541 26.82 13.49 14.68
CA TRP A 541 26.45 13.26 13.30
C TRP A 541 27.60 13.65 12.36
N LYS A 542 28.20 14.82 12.55
CA LYS A 542 29.29 15.33 11.71
C LYS A 542 30.50 14.42 11.76
N LYS A 543 30.86 13.95 12.95
CA LYS A 543 31.95 12.98 13.18
C LYS A 543 31.70 11.63 12.49
N GLN A 544 30.46 11.19 12.40
CA GLN A 544 30.07 9.92 11.77
C GLN A 544 29.91 10.04 10.24
N HIS A 545 29.47 11.20 9.77
CA HIS A 545 29.12 11.41 8.37
C HIS A 545 30.35 11.65 7.48
N PHE A 546 31.33 12.43 7.97
CA PHE A 546 32.50 12.76 7.20
C PHE A 546 33.67 11.81 7.51
N THR A 547 34.50 11.57 6.50
CA THR A 547 35.69 10.71 6.63
C THR A 547 36.96 11.50 6.92
N SER A 548 37.03 12.77 6.48
CA SER A 548 38.18 13.67 6.74
C SER A 548 38.13 14.19 8.18
N PRO A 549 39.21 14.04 8.98
CA PRO A 549 39.25 14.58 10.34
C PRO A 549 38.94 16.07 10.45
N ALA A 550 39.33 16.86 9.45
CA ALA A 550 39.04 18.31 9.41
C ALA A 550 37.55 18.61 9.26
N GLU A 551 36.84 17.80 8.46
CA GLU A 551 35.39 17.94 8.23
C GLU A 551 34.56 17.35 9.38
N GLN A 552 35.14 16.45 10.19
CA GLN A 552 34.50 15.87 11.40
C GLN A 552 34.38 16.87 12.55
N VAL A 553 35.15 17.95 12.51
CA VAL A 553 35.13 18.96 13.57
C VAL A 553 33.83 19.79 13.48
N TRP A 554 33.12 19.87 14.62
CA TRP A 554 32.01 20.82 14.76
C TRP A 554 32.56 22.22 14.95
N ASN A 555 32.41 23.05 13.96
CA ASN A 555 32.91 24.41 13.94
C ASN A 555 31.87 25.41 14.48
N PRO A 556 32.31 26.56 15.01
CA PRO A 556 31.41 27.63 15.44
C PRO A 556 30.40 28.06 14.35
N GLY A 557 30.80 28.04 13.07
CA GLY A 557 29.95 28.33 11.95
C GLY A 557 28.81 27.31 11.75
N ASP A 558 29.02 26.03 12.12
CA ASP A 558 27.95 25.02 12.07
C ASP A 558 26.82 25.40 13.05
N ALA A 559 27.16 25.88 14.24
CA ALA A 559 26.21 26.29 15.27
C ALA A 559 25.42 27.55 14.86
N THR A 560 26.10 28.58 14.32
CA THR A 560 25.40 29.80 13.86
C THR A 560 24.51 29.55 12.66
N ASN A 561 24.94 28.72 11.71
CA ASN A 561 24.12 28.31 10.57
C ASN A 561 22.89 27.51 11.05
N LEU A 562 23.07 26.55 11.95
CA LEU A 562 21.94 25.79 12.51
C LEU A 562 20.97 26.74 13.23
N ALA A 563 21.45 27.73 13.98
CA ALA A 563 20.60 28.68 14.72
C ALA A 563 19.62 29.48 13.83
N ILE A 564 19.90 29.61 12.54
CA ILE A 564 19.03 30.25 11.56
C ILE A 564 18.42 29.28 10.53
N GLY A 565 18.54 27.97 10.78
CA GLY A 565 17.95 26.94 9.93
C GLY A 565 18.69 26.69 8.61
N GLN A 566 19.99 26.92 8.60
CA GLN A 566 20.88 26.74 7.45
C GLN A 566 21.94 25.65 7.73
N GLY A 567 22.92 25.52 6.84
CA GLY A 567 23.95 24.51 6.92
C GLY A 567 23.45 23.13 6.52
N PHE A 568 23.67 22.14 7.37
CA PHE A 568 23.27 20.74 7.07
C PHE A 568 21.83 20.40 7.49
N LEU A 569 21.09 21.33 8.07
CA LEU A 569 19.70 21.09 8.51
C LEU A 569 18.81 20.88 7.29
N LEU A 570 18.09 19.74 7.28
CA LEU A 570 17.08 19.42 6.26
C LEU A 570 15.80 18.94 6.96
N ALA A 571 14.65 19.44 6.51
CA ALA A 571 13.35 18.98 6.98
C ALA A 571 12.37 18.78 5.84
N THR A 572 11.44 17.84 6.01
CA THR A 572 10.31 17.70 5.08
C THR A 572 9.17 18.66 5.44
N PRO A 573 8.32 19.05 4.48
CA PRO A 573 7.13 19.85 4.79
C PRO A 573 6.19 19.19 5.81
N LEU A 574 6.11 17.86 5.83
CA LEU A 574 5.36 17.12 6.84
C LEU A 574 5.94 17.34 8.25
N GLN A 575 7.27 17.21 8.39
CA GLN A 575 7.94 17.51 9.66
C GLN A 575 7.74 18.96 10.10
N MET A 576 7.81 19.90 9.16
CA MET A 576 7.63 21.31 9.46
C MET A 576 6.18 21.65 9.84
N ALA A 577 5.18 20.94 9.32
CA ALA A 577 3.78 21.09 9.75
C ALA A 577 3.57 20.52 11.16
N ASN A 578 4.13 19.34 11.45
CA ASN A 578 4.06 18.74 12.79
C ASN A 578 4.81 19.60 13.84
N TYR A 579 5.95 20.16 13.46
CA TYR A 579 6.66 21.14 14.28
C TYR A 579 5.82 22.42 14.52
N ALA A 580 5.18 22.97 13.48
CA ALA A 580 4.27 24.11 13.63
C ALA A 580 3.06 23.76 14.52
N SER A 581 2.57 22.53 14.43
CA SER A 581 1.54 21.97 15.29
C SER A 581 1.98 21.93 16.75
N ALA A 582 3.21 21.45 17.02
CA ALA A 582 3.77 21.43 18.39
C ALA A 582 3.96 22.82 18.98
N LEU A 583 4.30 23.83 18.18
CA LEU A 583 4.34 25.22 18.64
C LEU A 583 2.92 25.74 19.00
N ALA A 584 1.89 25.25 18.34
CA ALA A 584 0.51 25.70 18.52
C ALA A 584 -0.23 25.00 19.67
N ASN A 585 0.19 23.80 20.08
CA ASN A 585 -0.53 22.91 21.01
C ASN A 585 0.20 22.66 22.33
N ASP A 586 1.01 23.61 22.80
CA ASP A 586 1.78 23.52 24.06
C ASP A 586 2.87 22.42 24.06
N GLY A 587 3.41 22.10 22.89
CA GLY A 587 4.59 21.25 22.74
C GLY A 587 4.31 19.77 22.50
N ILE A 588 3.08 19.37 22.26
CA ILE A 588 2.77 17.97 21.93
C ILE A 588 3.20 17.67 20.50
N VAL A 589 4.07 16.70 20.32
CA VAL A 589 4.44 16.17 19.00
C VAL A 589 3.60 14.94 18.71
N TRP A 590 2.71 15.05 17.74
CA TRP A 590 1.86 13.94 17.32
C TRP A 590 2.58 13.00 16.34
N LYS A 591 2.18 11.73 16.32
CA LYS A 591 2.34 10.89 15.14
C LYS A 591 1.29 11.37 14.13
N PRO A 592 1.68 11.95 12.98
CA PRO A 592 0.71 12.45 12.02
C PRO A 592 -0.22 11.34 11.53
N ARG A 593 -1.49 11.66 11.36
CA ARG A 593 -2.52 10.67 11.06
C ARG A 593 -3.26 11.04 9.78
N LEU A 594 -3.03 10.27 8.72
CA LEU A 594 -3.72 10.45 7.44
C LEU A 594 -4.90 9.47 7.29
N VAL A 595 -4.69 8.21 7.63
CA VAL A 595 -5.75 7.18 7.64
C VAL A 595 -6.41 7.20 9.02
N ILE A 596 -7.71 7.45 9.07
CA ILE A 596 -8.44 7.54 10.34
C ILE A 596 -9.33 6.34 10.60
N GLU A 597 -9.75 5.62 9.53
CA GLU A 597 -10.71 4.54 9.66
C GLU A 597 -10.67 3.59 8.45
N LEU A 598 -10.90 2.29 8.72
CA LEU A 598 -11.28 1.30 7.72
C LEU A 598 -12.75 0.94 7.92
N ARG A 599 -13.54 0.97 6.84
CA ARG A 599 -14.98 0.65 6.84
C ARG A 599 -15.29 -0.58 6.00
N GLY A 600 -16.28 -1.34 6.46
CA GLY A 600 -16.92 -2.35 5.63
C GLY A 600 -17.79 -1.72 4.53
N ARG A 601 -18.20 -2.53 3.57
CA ARG A 601 -19.11 -2.09 2.49
C ARG A 601 -20.50 -1.68 3.02
N ASP A 602 -20.86 -2.13 4.20
CA ASP A 602 -22.08 -1.72 4.92
C ASP A 602 -21.93 -0.37 5.65
N GLY A 603 -20.79 0.30 5.50
CA GLY A 603 -20.48 1.58 6.12
C GLY A 603 -20.04 1.50 7.59
N LYS A 604 -19.98 0.30 8.18
CA LYS A 604 -19.55 0.15 9.58
C LYS A 604 -18.05 0.26 9.71
N THR A 605 -17.60 0.92 10.76
CA THR A 605 -16.19 0.98 11.16
C THR A 605 -15.71 -0.42 11.56
N LEU A 606 -14.70 -0.91 10.84
CA LEU A 606 -14.02 -2.16 11.15
C LEU A 606 -12.77 -1.92 12.00
N LYS A 607 -12.08 -0.81 11.74
CA LYS A 607 -10.87 -0.40 12.46
C LYS A 607 -10.79 1.11 12.47
N ALA A 608 -10.64 1.71 13.66
CA ALA A 608 -10.31 3.13 13.83
C ALA A 608 -8.84 3.27 14.21
N PHE A 609 -8.22 4.34 13.75
CA PHE A 609 -6.83 4.69 14.08
C PHE A 609 -6.87 5.86 15.07
N PRO A 610 -6.55 5.64 16.35
CA PRO A 610 -6.58 6.70 17.36
C PRO A 610 -5.43 7.68 17.18
N LYS A 611 -5.58 8.90 17.72
CA LYS A 611 -4.46 9.84 17.83
C LYS A 611 -3.39 9.28 18.76
N THR A 612 -2.13 9.44 18.38
CA THR A 612 -0.99 8.92 19.13
C THR A 612 0.05 10.02 19.31
N GLN A 613 0.44 10.27 20.57
CA GLN A 613 1.52 11.19 20.86
C GLN A 613 2.87 10.49 20.57
N ALA A 614 3.69 11.08 19.71
CA ALA A 614 5.02 10.59 19.35
C ALA A 614 6.12 11.15 20.28
N GLY A 615 5.87 12.28 20.91
CA GLY A 615 6.81 12.95 21.79
C GLY A 615 6.28 14.26 22.34
N SER A 616 7.18 15.02 22.93
CA SER A 616 6.92 16.40 23.39
C SER A 616 8.16 17.25 23.17
N ALA A 617 7.96 18.50 22.81
CA ALA A 617 9.01 19.51 22.85
C ALA A 617 9.62 19.60 24.25
N LEU A 618 10.91 19.91 24.33
CA LEU A 618 11.58 20.15 25.62
C LEU A 618 11.16 21.50 26.23
N ALA A 619 10.76 22.46 25.37
CA ALA A 619 10.23 23.76 25.82
C ALA A 619 8.89 23.57 26.53
N ILE A 620 8.72 24.30 27.64
CA ILE A 620 7.48 24.26 28.43
C ILE A 620 6.41 25.20 27.85
N PRO A 621 5.11 25.03 28.21
CA PRO A 621 4.01 25.82 27.65
C PRO A 621 4.19 27.34 27.79
N THR A 622 4.78 27.83 28.89
CA THR A 622 5.04 29.26 29.08
C THR A 622 6.07 29.81 28.09
N GLU A 623 7.14 29.04 27.79
CA GLU A 623 8.15 29.41 26.79
C GLU A 623 7.54 29.40 25.39
N LEU A 624 6.74 28.38 25.08
CA LEU A 624 6.02 28.27 23.80
C LEU A 624 5.00 29.40 23.60
N SER A 625 4.32 29.82 24.67
CA SER A 625 3.41 30.98 24.62
C SER A 625 4.14 32.27 24.26
N LEU A 626 5.32 32.51 24.83
CA LEU A 626 6.17 33.66 24.52
C LEU A 626 6.67 33.63 23.06
N ILE A 627 7.04 32.44 22.58
CA ILE A 627 7.46 32.25 21.19
C ILE A 627 6.29 32.48 20.23
N ARG A 628 5.09 31.99 20.56
CA ARG A 628 3.87 32.26 19.78
C ARG A 628 3.53 33.74 19.70
N ASP A 629 3.72 34.52 20.79
CA ASP A 629 3.58 35.98 20.76
C ASP A 629 4.58 36.61 19.78
N GLY A 630 5.84 36.17 19.80
CA GLY A 630 6.81 36.62 18.80
C GLY A 630 6.42 36.23 17.36
N MET A 631 5.88 35.00 17.15
CA MET A 631 5.36 34.56 15.85
C MET A 631 4.07 35.35 15.44
N HIS A 632 3.25 35.77 16.41
CA HIS A 632 2.14 36.64 16.15
C HIS A 632 2.59 38.03 15.64
N ALA A 633 3.67 38.56 16.20
CA ALA A 633 4.28 39.80 15.73
C ALA A 633 4.76 39.69 14.26
N VAL A 634 5.27 38.55 13.83
CA VAL A 634 5.68 38.29 12.42
C VAL A 634 4.53 38.53 11.44
N THR A 635 3.29 38.18 11.83
CA THR A 635 2.11 38.22 10.95
C THR A 635 1.27 39.47 11.15
N ASN A 636 1.33 40.15 12.30
CA ASN A 636 0.41 41.19 12.65
C ASN A 636 1.06 42.59 12.94
N ASP A 637 2.30 42.63 13.45
CA ASP A 637 2.96 43.91 13.72
C ASP A 637 3.38 44.58 12.40
N PRO A 638 3.36 45.93 12.33
CA PRO A 638 3.67 46.64 11.09
C PRO A 638 5.00 46.28 10.46
N ASP A 639 5.98 45.95 11.31
CA ASP A 639 7.35 45.59 10.91
C ASP A 639 7.54 44.06 10.74
N GLY A 640 6.50 43.25 10.92
CA GLY A 640 6.57 41.81 10.75
C GLY A 640 6.82 41.41 9.29
N THR A 641 7.70 40.46 9.08
CA THR A 641 8.18 40.09 7.74
C THR A 641 7.09 39.65 6.75
N VAL A 642 5.92 39.21 7.22
CA VAL A 642 4.75 38.85 6.39
C VAL A 642 3.47 39.55 6.85
N SER A 643 3.57 40.62 7.63
CA SER A 643 2.42 41.38 8.10
C SER A 643 1.60 41.97 6.95
N SER A 644 2.20 42.32 5.84
CA SER A 644 1.49 42.76 4.62
C SER A 644 0.48 41.73 4.10
N VAL A 645 0.67 40.45 4.39
CA VAL A 645 -0.22 39.35 4.00
C VAL A 645 -1.38 39.20 5.01
N PHE A 646 -1.09 39.29 6.30
CA PHE A 646 -2.03 38.85 7.36
C PHE A 646 -2.69 39.98 8.19
N ARG A 647 -2.06 41.15 8.34
CA ARG A 647 -2.56 42.19 9.24
C ARG A 647 -4.01 42.67 8.95
N THR A 648 -4.49 42.51 7.71
CA THR A 648 -5.86 42.80 7.32
C THR A 648 -6.75 41.58 7.27
N TYR A 649 -6.20 40.40 7.58
CA TYR A 649 -6.95 39.20 7.61
C TYR A 649 -7.78 39.11 8.89
N SER A 650 -9.06 38.71 8.77
CA SER A 650 -10.01 38.75 9.89
C SER A 650 -9.74 37.71 10.99
N VAL A 651 -8.93 36.71 10.70
CA VAL A 651 -8.53 35.68 11.66
C VAL A 651 -7.10 35.94 12.11
N SER A 652 -6.92 36.07 13.42
CA SER A 652 -5.60 36.27 14.02
C SER A 652 -4.71 35.05 13.79
N THR A 653 -3.49 35.27 13.36
CA THR A 653 -2.54 34.21 13.01
C THR A 653 -1.23 34.34 13.74
N SER A 654 -0.50 33.24 13.89
CA SER A 654 0.92 33.26 14.25
C SER A 654 1.73 32.51 13.21
N GLY A 655 2.93 32.96 12.89
CA GLY A 655 3.74 32.28 11.90
C GLY A 655 5.19 32.73 11.85
N LYS A 656 5.98 32.08 11.04
CA LYS A 656 7.39 32.44 10.78
C LYS A 656 7.69 32.24 9.31
N SER A 657 8.17 33.29 8.66
CA SER A 657 8.74 33.24 7.31
C SER A 657 10.14 32.65 7.33
N GLY A 658 10.51 31.96 6.26
CA GLY A 658 11.85 31.42 6.03
C GLY A 658 12.25 31.60 4.58
N THR A 659 13.49 31.92 4.35
CA THR A 659 14.13 31.90 3.03
C THR A 659 15.46 31.20 3.20
N ALA A 660 15.66 30.12 2.48
CA ALA A 660 16.89 29.34 2.53
C ALA A 660 17.55 29.36 1.14
N GLU A 661 18.87 29.53 1.12
CA GLU A 661 19.64 29.45 -0.11
C GLU A 661 19.64 28.00 -0.62
N THR A 662 19.60 27.84 -1.94
CA THR A 662 19.73 26.55 -2.62
C THR A 662 21.06 26.41 -3.34
N ALA A 663 21.40 25.20 -3.79
CA ALA A 663 22.56 24.99 -4.64
C ALA A 663 22.44 25.66 -6.02
N THR A 664 21.23 26.04 -6.44
CA THR A 664 20.98 26.70 -7.72
C THR A 664 21.07 28.21 -7.53
N PRO A 665 22.04 28.90 -8.18
CA PRO A 665 22.19 30.33 -8.02
C PRO A 665 20.93 31.11 -8.39
N GLY A 666 20.56 32.08 -7.52
CA GLY A 666 19.36 32.89 -7.71
C GLY A 666 18.02 32.18 -7.40
N LYS A 667 18.08 31.00 -6.81
CA LYS A 667 16.93 30.23 -6.32
C LYS A 667 16.94 30.10 -4.81
N VAL A 668 15.78 30.08 -4.22
CA VAL A 668 15.58 29.93 -2.77
C VAL A 668 14.51 28.88 -2.47
N ASP A 669 14.60 28.23 -1.33
CA ASP A 669 13.48 27.51 -0.74
C ASP A 669 12.74 28.49 0.17
N ALA A 670 11.55 28.88 -0.26
CA ALA A 670 10.76 29.91 0.38
C ALA A 670 9.70 29.30 1.30
N TRP A 671 9.82 29.53 2.60
CA TRP A 671 9.02 28.92 3.62
C TRP A 671 8.05 29.87 4.32
N PHE A 672 6.92 29.33 4.72
CA PHE A 672 6.08 29.84 5.78
C PHE A 672 5.58 28.68 6.64
N ILE A 673 5.74 28.80 7.97
CA ILE A 673 5.07 27.95 8.95
C ILE A 673 4.16 28.82 9.83
N GLY A 674 3.06 28.26 10.30
CA GLY A 674 2.19 29.02 11.19
C GLY A 674 0.94 28.27 11.61
N SER A 675 0.10 28.96 12.39
CA SER A 675 -1.18 28.44 12.87
C SER A 675 -2.25 29.54 12.91
N ALA A 676 -3.51 29.12 12.95
CA ALA A 676 -4.71 29.97 13.07
C ALA A 676 -5.84 29.18 13.79
N SER A 677 -6.69 29.84 14.61
CA SER A 677 -6.56 31.20 15.13
C SER A 677 -5.41 31.25 16.17
N PHE A 678 -4.95 32.46 16.48
CA PHE A 678 -3.86 32.63 17.46
C PHE A 678 -4.26 32.16 18.87
N GLU A 679 -5.47 32.51 19.31
CA GLU A 679 -5.97 32.21 20.66
C GLU A 679 -6.32 30.73 20.84
N GLN A 680 -6.91 30.12 19.81
CA GLN A 680 -7.33 28.73 19.80
C GLN A 680 -6.98 28.08 18.44
N PRO A 681 -5.73 27.69 18.24
CA PRO A 681 -5.31 27.13 16.96
C PRO A 681 -6.11 25.87 16.58
N SER A 682 -6.70 25.87 15.40
CA SER A 682 -7.43 24.71 14.85
C SER A 682 -6.82 24.19 13.54
N ILE A 683 -5.73 24.81 13.12
CA ILE A 683 -4.93 24.42 11.97
C ILE A 683 -3.50 24.93 12.14
N ALA A 684 -2.54 24.04 11.95
CA ALA A 684 -1.13 24.37 11.76
C ALA A 684 -0.73 24.05 10.32
N ILE A 685 0.22 24.80 9.76
CA ILE A 685 0.58 24.71 8.35
C ILE A 685 2.07 24.89 8.14
N ALA A 686 2.60 24.16 7.17
CA ALA A 686 3.90 24.43 6.54
C ALA A 686 3.70 24.55 5.03
N ALA A 687 4.19 25.64 4.45
CA ALA A 687 4.19 25.87 3.01
C ALA A 687 5.63 26.13 2.54
N VAL A 688 6.06 25.45 1.49
CA VAL A 688 7.35 25.66 0.84
C VAL A 688 7.18 25.82 -0.67
N LEU A 689 7.89 26.78 -1.24
CA LEU A 689 8.12 26.91 -2.69
C LEU A 689 9.55 26.50 -2.95
N ASP A 690 9.71 25.40 -3.70
CA ASP A 690 10.96 24.67 -3.96
C ASP A 690 11.71 25.33 -5.14
N GLU A 691 12.99 25.68 -4.95
CA GLU A 691 13.83 26.39 -5.95
C GLU A 691 13.09 27.58 -6.59
N TYR A 692 12.48 28.38 -5.78
CA TYR A 692 11.66 29.53 -6.20
C TYR A 692 12.54 30.71 -6.65
N THR A 693 12.14 31.37 -7.72
CA THR A 693 12.74 32.65 -8.12
C THR A 693 11.94 33.78 -7.49
N GLU A 694 12.58 34.54 -6.61
CA GLU A 694 11.93 35.68 -5.94
C GLU A 694 11.51 36.76 -6.93
N ARG A 695 10.38 37.38 -6.65
CA ARG A 695 9.92 38.55 -7.40
C ARG A 695 10.79 39.78 -7.01
N PRO A 696 11.10 40.70 -7.94
CA PRO A 696 11.89 41.88 -7.61
C PRO A 696 11.35 42.63 -6.39
N GLY A 697 12.16 42.78 -5.36
CA GLY A 697 11.82 43.50 -4.13
C GLY A 697 10.85 42.79 -3.19
N VAL A 698 10.52 41.49 -3.43
CA VAL A 698 9.63 40.70 -2.58
C VAL A 698 10.31 39.39 -2.20
N PHE A 699 10.52 39.15 -0.94
CA PHE A 699 11.05 37.87 -0.45
C PHE A 699 10.10 36.72 -0.81
N GLY A 700 10.63 35.59 -1.23
CA GLY A 700 9.87 34.40 -1.62
C GLY A 700 8.97 33.89 -0.48
N SER A 701 9.34 34.11 0.77
CA SER A 701 8.55 33.76 1.94
C SER A 701 7.20 34.52 2.04
N VAL A 702 7.04 35.68 1.37
CA VAL A 702 5.75 36.37 1.22
C VAL A 702 4.82 35.54 0.33
N ASP A 703 5.35 34.94 -0.74
CA ASP A 703 4.54 34.11 -1.64
C ASP A 703 4.11 32.78 -0.99
N SER A 704 4.97 32.18 -0.16
CA SER A 704 4.57 31.00 0.62
C SER A 704 3.58 31.35 1.74
N ALA A 705 3.69 32.54 2.34
CA ALA A 705 2.70 33.05 3.29
C ALA A 705 1.34 33.31 2.63
N ILE A 706 1.31 33.85 1.41
CA ILE A 706 0.07 34.02 0.60
C ILE A 706 -0.56 32.65 0.34
N ALA A 707 0.24 31.64 -0.02
CA ALA A 707 -0.26 30.30 -0.25
C ALA A 707 -0.85 29.66 1.02
N ALA A 708 -0.20 29.86 2.18
CA ALA A 708 -0.71 29.42 3.47
C ALA A 708 -2.01 30.16 3.85
N LYS A 709 -2.09 31.49 3.64
CA LYS A 709 -3.30 32.28 3.87
C LYS A 709 -4.50 31.73 3.09
N ALA A 710 -4.32 31.32 1.84
CA ALA A 710 -5.40 30.74 1.05
C ALA A 710 -6.00 29.46 1.70
N VAL A 711 -5.18 28.66 2.36
CA VAL A 711 -5.67 27.48 3.11
C VAL A 711 -6.39 27.91 4.38
N PHE A 712 -5.87 28.90 5.12
CA PHE A 712 -6.57 29.47 6.28
C PHE A 712 -7.92 30.07 5.86
N ALA A 713 -7.97 30.83 4.76
CA ALA A 713 -9.19 31.37 4.20
C ALA A 713 -10.23 30.29 3.86
N ALA A 714 -9.77 29.19 3.28
CA ALA A 714 -10.64 28.03 3.04
C ALA A 714 -11.14 27.40 4.35
N LYS A 715 -10.31 27.28 5.40
CA LYS A 715 -10.70 26.75 6.71
C LYS A 715 -11.79 27.56 7.38
N PHE A 716 -11.60 28.89 7.43
CA PHE A 716 -12.47 29.79 8.19
C PHE A 716 -13.58 30.44 7.35
N GLY A 717 -13.60 30.21 6.04
CA GLY A 717 -14.61 30.79 5.15
C GLY A 717 -14.46 32.27 4.94
N THR A 718 -13.26 32.81 5.08
CA THR A 718 -12.95 34.26 4.97
C THR A 718 -12.07 34.49 3.73
N PRO A 719 -12.19 35.65 3.04
CA PRO A 719 -11.38 35.96 1.85
C PRO A 719 -9.91 36.27 2.16
#